data_0d87e94b40f8508e5a1d6b73d68517bb
#
_entry.id   0d87e94b40f8508e5a1d6b73d68517bb
#
_cell.length_a   1.000
_cell.length_b   1.000
_cell.length_c   1.000
_cell.angle_alpha   90.00
_cell.angle_beta   90.00
_cell.angle_gamma   90.00
#
_symmetry.space_group_name_H-M   'P 1'
#
loop_
_entity.id
_entity.type
_entity.pdbx_description
1 polymer ?
#
loop_
_entity_poly.entity_id
_entity_poly.type
_entity_poly.pdbx_seq_one_letter_code
_entity_poly.pdbx_strand_id
1 'polypeptide(L)'
;MQSITDTQKSLERSLLTSFIDANVSDSDPHLRADLLCNSVGEKGEYIKVLPELLDELKDCDSFDMSVAFITQGGLSLLKQTLKDDVYGEGRKDKVKGRLLTTDYNLFTDPRALRQIEKYFPELQIKLYRCEDAVGFHTKGFMFTRGDECRFIIGSSNLTQNALTTNFEWNIRLVSHKTGQLPKKIKTEFEYLWEHPNSFPLKEVIDDYEVEWRAARKRFKQNRIVATQQETVKAIRIEPNSMQKVFIKNVTELYLSGQTKALLISATGTGKTYAAALAVRHLMNLRTKKEDESSKVLKAPKKILFIVHREQIAIQAKKSFERVIGTKNLSYGLVSGHSFEIDKDLVFGTMQTLSKAEVLEGINPKKFDLVVIDEVHRAGADSYSKIMAHLQPDFWLGMTASPDRPDGKDIYKIFDNNIAYEIRLQGALEEDLLVPFRYYGIADLEIDSLKSDKLKDFSCVEFDQRVDHVIKQAEVYGHAGDRVKGLVFCRTIEECAAFSEKFNKKGFKTVALSGKYSMEKRLECVEKLSHGEGEGRLDYIFSVDIFNEGIDVPEINQVIFLRPTESPIIFVQQLGRGLRKAEDKEFLVVLDFIANYQNNYLIPVALSGDNSYDKDVMRKVVGLGTRTIPGASTIEFQTVVKQRILDSIDTARTNDAALLKESYRILKNKLGRIPRLTEYKDHNGIDPVKFFMNPKYRSYYGFLKENEDSYQVRLTPRAESMIRYLSSKLGAAKRIEECVLLRLALQNPNGVLKEDFESILQNELKLNPSPLLLKSVFNNLSANFFRNEIEKKGAGDVVFVTRTESGDFRASNQLKEELENNGPGFRDCLEDLLDFMTQRYEDRFSKRYKDTSLCLYEKYSYEDVCRLLNWPKNPPAQNIGGYKYDETTKTLPVFVLRMASLASKATLKDSRLNEVMSFRSTFSKTGWM
;
A
#
# COMPACT_ATOMS: atom_id res chain seq x y z
N MET A 1 -53.11 1.45 17.34
CA MET A 1 -51.66 1.27 17.28
C MET A 1 -51.28 1.18 15.82
N GLN A 2 -50.48 2.08 15.29
CA GLN A 2 -49.93 1.95 13.92
C GLN A 2 -49.05 0.70 13.89
N SER A 3 -49.20 -0.12 12.86
CA SER A 3 -48.35 -1.32 12.68
C SER A 3 -46.89 -0.88 12.54
N ILE A 4 -46.01 -1.46 13.34
CA ILE A 4 -44.56 -1.23 13.28
C ILE A 4 -44.07 -1.76 11.93
N THR A 5 -43.39 -0.92 11.17
CA THR A 5 -42.82 -1.29 9.84
C THR A 5 -41.64 -2.24 10.01
N ASP A 6 -41.28 -2.98 8.96
CA ASP A 6 -40.14 -3.92 9.01
C ASP A 6 -38.84 -3.16 9.28
N THR A 7 -38.67 -1.94 8.75
CA THR A 7 -37.54 -1.06 9.06
C THR A 7 -37.47 -0.72 10.56
N GLN A 8 -38.61 -0.41 11.19
CA GLN A 8 -38.66 -0.12 12.63
C GLN A 8 -38.28 -1.33 13.49
N LYS A 9 -38.72 -2.56 13.12
CA LYS A 9 -38.34 -3.81 13.80
C LYS A 9 -36.83 -4.10 13.66
N SER A 10 -36.26 -3.86 12.48
CA SER A 10 -34.81 -4.04 12.26
C SER A 10 -33.97 -3.05 13.06
N LEU A 11 -34.43 -1.77 13.14
CA LEU A 11 -33.82 -0.75 13.98
C LEU A 11 -33.90 -1.10 15.47
N GLU A 12 -35.05 -1.58 15.96
CA GLU A 12 -35.23 -2.01 17.35
C GLU A 12 -34.21 -3.10 17.72
N ARG A 13 -34.05 -4.14 16.90
CA ARG A 13 -33.04 -5.21 17.11
C ARG A 13 -31.62 -4.66 17.11
N SER A 14 -31.31 -3.74 16.20
CA SER A 14 -30.00 -3.12 16.11
C SER A 14 -29.67 -2.24 17.32
N LEU A 15 -30.65 -1.53 17.86
CA LEU A 15 -30.53 -0.77 19.12
C LEU A 15 -30.29 -1.70 20.31
N LEU A 16 -31.01 -2.82 20.40
CA LEU A 16 -30.77 -3.82 21.44
C LEU A 16 -29.34 -4.34 21.41
N THR A 17 -28.82 -4.68 20.23
CA THR A 17 -27.42 -5.14 20.06
C THR A 17 -26.42 -4.06 20.43
N SER A 18 -26.66 -2.80 20.04
CA SER A 18 -25.71 -1.71 20.25
C SER A 18 -25.67 -1.19 21.68
N PHE A 19 -26.82 -1.21 22.41
CA PHE A 19 -26.93 -0.52 23.71
C PHE A 19 -27.28 -1.45 24.89
N ILE A 20 -27.76 -2.66 24.64
CA ILE A 20 -28.26 -3.53 25.70
C ILE A 20 -27.46 -4.84 25.80
N ASP A 21 -27.35 -5.61 24.70
CA ASP A 21 -26.65 -6.90 24.70
C ASP A 21 -26.02 -7.16 23.32
N ALA A 22 -24.70 -7.20 23.27
CA ALA A 22 -23.94 -7.46 22.06
C ALA A 22 -24.13 -8.87 21.46
N ASN A 23 -24.68 -9.81 22.23
CA ASN A 23 -24.91 -11.20 21.81
C ASN A 23 -26.24 -11.40 21.07
N VAL A 24 -27.05 -10.36 20.90
CA VAL A 24 -28.25 -10.42 20.05
C VAL A 24 -27.85 -10.62 18.59
N SER A 25 -28.02 -11.86 18.09
CA SER A 25 -27.36 -12.33 16.86
C SER A 25 -28.03 -11.91 15.54
N ASP A 26 -29.25 -11.39 15.55
CA ASP A 26 -30.06 -11.19 14.34
C ASP A 26 -30.25 -9.71 13.95
N SER A 27 -29.34 -8.82 14.34
CA SER A 27 -29.41 -7.40 13.97
C SER A 27 -28.57 -7.08 12.74
N ASP A 28 -29.08 -6.19 11.87
CA ASP A 28 -28.33 -5.70 10.71
C ASP A 28 -27.16 -4.82 11.16
N PRO A 29 -25.89 -5.17 10.83
CA PRO A 29 -24.73 -4.37 11.18
C PRO A 29 -24.79 -2.93 10.66
N HIS A 30 -25.44 -2.68 9.51
CA HIS A 30 -25.55 -1.35 8.92
C HIS A 30 -26.53 -0.42 9.69
N LEU A 31 -27.39 -0.99 10.51
CA LEU A 31 -28.34 -0.24 11.35
C LEU A 31 -27.87 -0.08 12.80
N ARG A 32 -26.73 -0.68 13.18
CA ARG A 32 -26.19 -0.55 14.54
C ARG A 32 -25.60 0.82 14.77
N ALA A 33 -25.73 1.31 16.00
CA ALA A 33 -24.89 2.41 16.45
C ALA A 33 -23.45 1.93 16.57
N ASP A 34 -22.49 2.76 16.16
CA ASP A 34 -21.08 2.40 16.12
C ASP A 34 -20.18 3.58 16.48
N LEU A 35 -19.04 3.31 17.12
CA LEU A 35 -18.00 4.29 17.40
C LEU A 35 -17.01 4.33 16.25
N LEU A 36 -16.98 5.42 15.51
CA LEU A 36 -16.06 5.67 14.43
C LEU A 36 -14.81 6.41 14.94
N CYS A 37 -13.66 5.82 14.74
CA CYS A 37 -12.37 6.38 15.12
C CYS A 37 -11.31 6.12 14.03
N ASN A 38 -10.17 6.80 14.13
CA ASN A 38 -9.01 6.49 13.31
C ASN A 38 -8.04 5.64 14.14
N SER A 39 -7.81 4.41 13.74
CA SER A 39 -6.94 3.45 14.46
C SER A 39 -6.40 2.38 13.53
N VAL A 40 -5.52 1.55 14.05
CA VAL A 40 -5.09 0.32 13.38
C VAL A 40 -5.76 -0.85 14.10
N GLY A 41 -6.47 -1.69 13.35
CA GLY A 41 -7.13 -2.87 13.87
C GLY A 41 -6.14 -3.97 14.24
N GLU A 42 -6.65 -5.00 14.95
CA GLU A 42 -5.83 -6.13 15.42
C GLU A 42 -5.11 -6.91 14.29
N LYS A 43 -5.63 -6.86 13.07
CA LYS A 43 -5.04 -7.50 11.89
C LYS A 43 -4.19 -6.54 11.04
N GLY A 44 -3.90 -5.34 11.56
CA GLY A 44 -3.17 -4.31 10.82
C GLY A 44 -3.98 -3.56 9.77
N GLU A 45 -5.32 -3.73 9.73
CA GLU A 45 -6.19 -2.92 8.87
C GLU A 45 -6.32 -1.49 9.40
N TYR A 46 -6.41 -0.53 8.48
CA TYR A 46 -6.60 0.89 8.84
C TYR A 46 -8.09 1.21 8.99
N ILE A 47 -8.49 1.47 10.23
CA ILE A 47 -9.83 1.95 10.57
C ILE A 47 -9.80 3.47 10.48
N LYS A 48 -10.68 4.06 9.68
CA LYS A 48 -10.76 5.51 9.45
C LYS A 48 -12.21 5.98 9.46
N VAL A 49 -12.45 7.21 9.88
CA VAL A 49 -13.76 7.87 9.81
C VAL A 49 -14.19 8.11 8.36
N LEU A 50 -13.24 8.43 7.48
CA LEU A 50 -13.48 8.79 6.08
C LEU A 50 -14.30 7.75 5.29
N PRO A 51 -13.97 6.45 5.26
CA PRO A 51 -14.74 5.48 4.48
C PRO A 51 -16.22 5.41 4.87
N GLU A 52 -16.53 5.53 6.16
CA GLU A 52 -17.92 5.53 6.63
C GLU A 52 -18.67 6.77 6.15
N LEU A 53 -18.02 7.94 6.20
CA LEU A 53 -18.57 9.18 5.67
C LEU A 53 -18.84 9.10 4.15
N LEU A 54 -17.92 8.51 3.39
CA LEU A 54 -18.07 8.34 1.94
C LEU A 54 -19.21 7.36 1.59
N ASP A 55 -19.37 6.27 2.35
CA ASP A 55 -20.41 5.28 2.11
C ASP A 55 -21.80 5.85 2.41
N GLU A 56 -21.95 6.67 3.47
CA GLU A 56 -23.19 7.37 3.73
C GLU A 56 -23.53 8.40 2.63
N LEU A 57 -22.55 9.13 2.10
CA LEU A 57 -22.73 10.06 0.99
C LEU A 57 -23.18 9.40 -0.31
N LYS A 58 -22.64 8.21 -0.63
CA LYS A 58 -22.99 7.48 -1.87
C LYS A 58 -24.45 7.08 -1.91
N ASP A 59 -25.01 6.69 -0.76
CA ASP A 59 -26.31 6.03 -0.67
C ASP A 59 -27.46 6.98 -0.24
N CYS A 60 -27.17 8.26 0.11
CA CYS A 60 -28.17 9.17 0.64
C CYS A 60 -29.04 9.82 -0.45
N ASP A 61 -30.28 10.17 -0.11
CA ASP A 61 -31.19 10.97 -0.93
C ASP A 61 -30.97 12.47 -0.71
N SER A 62 -30.56 12.83 0.52
CA SER A 62 -30.13 14.18 0.90
C SER A 62 -29.16 14.16 2.06
N PHE A 63 -28.37 15.22 2.19
CA PHE A 63 -27.49 15.40 3.34
C PHE A 63 -27.40 16.85 3.80
N ASP A 64 -27.18 17.00 5.12
CA ASP A 64 -26.88 18.26 5.79
C ASP A 64 -25.59 18.10 6.58
N MET A 65 -24.62 18.96 6.36
CA MET A 65 -23.35 18.99 7.08
C MET A 65 -23.17 20.29 7.83
N SER A 66 -22.88 20.21 9.12
CA SER A 66 -22.50 21.35 9.95
C SER A 66 -21.13 21.12 10.53
N VAL A 67 -20.10 21.80 10.03
CA VAL A 67 -18.71 21.60 10.41
C VAL A 67 -17.99 22.93 10.62
N ALA A 68 -17.27 23.03 11.73
CA ALA A 68 -16.59 24.27 12.07
C ALA A 68 -15.48 24.61 11.07
N PHE A 69 -14.70 23.62 10.61
CA PHE A 69 -13.54 23.86 9.74
C PHE A 69 -13.54 22.97 8.50
N ILE A 70 -13.19 23.62 7.37
CA ILE A 70 -13.01 22.95 6.08
C ILE A 70 -11.65 23.34 5.52
N THR A 71 -10.83 22.34 5.13
CA THR A 71 -9.55 22.58 4.45
C THR A 71 -9.53 22.01 3.03
N GLN A 72 -8.56 22.44 2.20
CA GLN A 72 -8.35 21.84 0.89
C GLN A 72 -8.09 20.32 1.01
N GLY A 73 -7.33 19.91 2.03
CA GLY A 73 -7.06 18.50 2.32
C GLY A 73 -8.33 17.73 2.67
N GLY A 74 -9.24 18.29 3.45
CA GLY A 74 -10.52 17.69 3.80
C GLY A 74 -11.46 17.56 2.59
N LEU A 75 -11.64 18.65 1.85
CA LEU A 75 -12.46 18.64 0.63
C LEU A 75 -11.95 17.64 -0.40
N SER A 76 -10.63 17.54 -0.58
CA SER A 76 -10.02 16.62 -1.55
C SER A 76 -10.44 15.17 -1.34
N LEU A 77 -10.77 14.78 -0.11
CA LEU A 77 -11.21 13.43 0.25
C LEU A 77 -12.63 13.09 -0.23
N LEU A 78 -13.47 14.11 -0.48
CA LEU A 78 -14.87 13.92 -0.89
C LEU A 78 -15.10 14.09 -2.39
N LYS A 79 -14.15 14.68 -3.12
CA LYS A 79 -14.34 15.12 -4.50
C LYS A 79 -14.78 14.02 -5.46
N GLN A 80 -14.19 12.83 -5.40
CA GLN A 80 -14.56 11.70 -6.26
C GLN A 80 -16.01 11.28 -6.01
N THR A 81 -16.36 11.09 -4.72
CA THR A 81 -17.71 10.70 -4.31
C THR A 81 -18.74 11.76 -4.66
N LEU A 82 -18.45 13.03 -4.39
CA LEU A 82 -19.36 14.13 -4.78
C LEU A 82 -19.58 14.18 -6.29
N LYS A 83 -18.50 14.00 -7.08
CA LYS A 83 -18.54 14.09 -8.54
C LYS A 83 -19.22 12.90 -9.20
N ASP A 84 -18.91 11.68 -8.79
CA ASP A 84 -19.33 10.47 -9.50
C ASP A 84 -20.59 9.84 -8.87
N ASP A 85 -20.69 9.85 -7.53
CA ASP A 85 -21.74 9.13 -6.82
C ASP A 85 -22.91 10.05 -6.38
N VAL A 86 -22.62 11.30 -6.00
CA VAL A 86 -23.64 12.24 -5.50
C VAL A 86 -24.26 13.07 -6.64
N TYR A 87 -23.43 13.73 -7.44
CA TYR A 87 -23.85 14.64 -8.52
C TYR A 87 -23.52 14.12 -9.93
N GLY A 88 -23.15 12.84 -10.05
CA GLY A 88 -22.78 12.21 -11.33
C GLY A 88 -23.98 12.06 -12.29
N GLU A 89 -23.69 12.10 -13.60
CA GLU A 89 -24.71 12.01 -14.67
C GLU A 89 -25.52 10.68 -14.64
N GLY A 90 -24.98 9.63 -14.02
CA GLY A 90 -25.63 8.33 -13.90
C GLY A 90 -26.72 8.26 -12.82
N ARG A 91 -26.83 9.25 -11.96
CA ARG A 91 -27.81 9.27 -10.86
C ARG A 91 -29.14 9.87 -11.33
N LYS A 92 -30.23 9.11 -11.22
CA LYS A 92 -31.55 9.50 -11.69
C LYS A 92 -32.19 10.64 -10.86
N ASP A 93 -31.96 10.62 -9.53
CA ASP A 93 -32.49 11.58 -8.58
C ASP A 93 -31.35 12.45 -8.05
N LYS A 94 -31.53 13.78 -8.20
CA LYS A 94 -30.54 14.75 -7.70
C LYS A 94 -30.54 14.79 -6.18
N VAL A 95 -29.36 14.51 -5.57
CA VAL A 95 -29.17 14.63 -4.13
C VAL A 95 -29.21 16.09 -3.71
N LYS A 96 -29.99 16.40 -2.67
CA LYS A 96 -30.01 17.72 -2.05
C LYS A 96 -28.96 17.78 -0.95
N GLY A 97 -27.91 18.57 -1.16
CA GLY A 97 -26.83 18.75 -0.19
C GLY A 97 -26.81 20.19 0.37
N ARG A 98 -26.62 20.31 1.70
CA ARG A 98 -26.37 21.59 2.37
C ARG A 98 -25.14 21.51 3.25
N LEU A 99 -24.31 22.54 3.23
CA LEU A 99 -23.07 22.62 4.00
C LEU A 99 -23.02 23.96 4.75
N LEU A 100 -23.00 23.91 6.07
CA LEU A 100 -22.81 25.04 6.96
C LEU A 100 -21.43 24.98 7.58
N THR A 101 -20.66 26.05 7.45
CA THR A 101 -19.33 26.19 8.05
C THR A 101 -19.17 27.60 8.62
N THR A 102 -18.01 27.94 9.19
CA THR A 102 -17.79 29.21 9.84
C THR A 102 -16.44 29.84 9.52
N ASP A 103 -16.32 31.12 9.74
CA ASP A 103 -15.08 31.90 9.76
C ASP A 103 -14.33 31.85 11.10
N TYR A 104 -14.81 31.09 12.07
CA TYR A 104 -14.23 31.02 13.42
C TYR A 104 -12.72 30.76 13.39
N ASN A 105 -11.94 31.66 13.99
CA ASN A 105 -10.48 31.67 14.01
C ASN A 105 -9.81 31.64 12.61
N LEU A 106 -10.54 31.91 11.53
CA LEU A 106 -10.06 31.86 10.14
C LEU A 106 -9.42 30.52 9.75
N PHE A 107 -9.90 29.40 10.31
CA PHE A 107 -9.38 28.06 10.01
C PHE A 107 -10.00 27.44 8.75
N THR A 108 -11.19 27.84 8.35
CA THR A 108 -11.80 27.40 7.09
C THR A 108 -11.02 27.98 5.91
N ASP A 109 -10.63 27.14 4.95
CA ASP A 109 -9.86 27.58 3.78
C ASP A 109 -10.79 28.09 2.67
N PRO A 110 -10.78 29.40 2.33
CA PRO A 110 -11.64 29.95 1.30
C PRO A 110 -11.40 29.31 -0.08
N ARG A 111 -10.21 28.80 -0.35
CA ARG A 111 -9.90 28.10 -1.61
C ARG A 111 -10.69 26.80 -1.73
N ALA A 112 -10.92 26.09 -0.63
CA ALA A 112 -11.80 24.91 -0.61
C ALA A 112 -13.25 25.30 -0.91
N LEU A 113 -13.75 26.37 -0.30
CA LEU A 113 -15.10 26.88 -0.54
C LEU A 113 -15.32 27.31 -2.00
N ARG A 114 -14.34 28.00 -2.60
CA ARG A 114 -14.37 28.37 -4.04
C ARG A 114 -14.41 27.15 -4.94
N GLN A 115 -13.69 26.09 -4.59
CA GLN A 115 -13.71 24.84 -5.38
C GLN A 115 -15.08 24.16 -5.31
N ILE A 116 -15.72 24.14 -4.14
CA ILE A 116 -17.08 23.60 -4.01
C ILE A 116 -18.05 24.41 -4.87
N GLU A 117 -18.03 25.73 -4.75
CA GLU A 117 -18.89 26.64 -5.54
C GLU A 117 -18.72 26.42 -7.06
N LYS A 118 -17.47 26.27 -7.52
CA LYS A 118 -17.16 26.11 -8.95
C LYS A 118 -17.56 24.74 -9.51
N TYR A 119 -17.28 23.67 -8.77
CA TYR A 119 -17.37 22.29 -9.29
C TYR A 119 -18.58 21.51 -8.82
N PHE A 120 -19.26 21.97 -7.74
CA PHE A 120 -20.43 21.33 -7.17
C PHE A 120 -21.53 22.39 -6.90
N PRO A 121 -22.03 23.10 -7.95
CA PRO A 121 -23.00 24.19 -7.80
C PRO A 121 -24.34 23.74 -7.24
N GLU A 122 -24.65 22.46 -7.22
CA GLU A 122 -25.82 21.85 -6.61
C GLU A 122 -25.74 21.82 -5.07
N LEU A 123 -24.53 21.86 -4.50
CA LEU A 123 -24.31 21.88 -3.05
C LEU A 123 -24.53 23.33 -2.53
N GLN A 124 -25.55 23.50 -1.72
CA GLN A 124 -25.81 24.78 -1.07
C GLN A 124 -24.86 25.02 0.10
N ILE A 125 -24.24 26.19 0.16
CA ILE A 125 -23.26 26.52 1.20
C ILE A 125 -23.63 27.84 1.86
N LYS A 126 -23.64 27.84 3.20
CA LYS A 126 -23.68 29.05 4.02
C LYS A 126 -22.44 29.14 4.91
N LEU A 127 -21.95 30.37 5.10
CA LEU A 127 -20.87 30.72 6.03
C LEU A 127 -21.47 31.44 7.24
N TYR A 128 -21.33 30.87 8.43
CA TYR A 128 -21.73 31.52 9.68
C TYR A 128 -20.59 32.46 10.10
N ARG A 129 -20.92 33.78 10.16
CA ARG A 129 -20.00 34.83 10.62
C ARG A 129 -20.05 34.90 12.14
N CYS A 130 -18.95 34.57 12.82
CA CYS A 130 -18.86 34.59 14.27
C CYS A 130 -18.76 36.04 14.79
N GLU A 131 -19.58 36.39 15.77
CA GLU A 131 -19.39 37.56 16.60
C GLU A 131 -18.49 37.22 17.81
N ASP A 132 -17.78 38.21 18.36
CA ASP A 132 -16.74 38.07 19.36
C ASP A 132 -17.10 37.24 20.61
N ALA A 133 -18.38 37.02 20.88
CA ALA A 133 -18.86 36.35 22.10
C ALA A 133 -19.35 34.92 21.91
N VAL A 134 -19.66 34.47 20.69
CA VAL A 134 -20.26 33.13 20.44
C VAL A 134 -19.50 32.39 19.35
N GLY A 135 -18.80 31.33 19.74
CA GLY A 135 -18.07 30.48 18.82
C GLY A 135 -18.97 29.43 18.16
N PHE A 136 -18.75 29.17 16.88
CA PHE A 136 -19.40 28.07 16.15
C PHE A 136 -18.44 26.90 16.09
N HIS A 137 -18.81 25.75 16.69
CA HIS A 137 -17.90 24.58 16.77
C HIS A 137 -18.63 23.24 16.59
N THR A 138 -19.70 23.21 15.81
CA THR A 138 -20.47 21.99 15.52
C THR A 138 -19.70 21.06 14.57
N LYS A 139 -19.95 19.75 14.70
CA LYS A 139 -19.40 18.71 13.82
C LYS A 139 -20.43 17.60 13.71
N GLY A 140 -21.27 17.73 12.70
CA GLY A 140 -22.36 16.79 12.45
C GLY A 140 -22.57 16.59 10.95
N PHE A 141 -22.65 15.32 10.56
CA PHE A 141 -22.98 14.89 9.22
C PHE A 141 -24.30 14.11 9.30
N MET A 142 -25.30 14.53 8.54
CA MET A 142 -26.65 14.00 8.58
C MET A 142 -27.06 13.56 7.18
N PHE A 143 -27.57 12.34 7.05
CA PHE A 143 -27.95 11.74 5.79
C PHE A 143 -29.37 11.21 5.88
N THR A 144 -30.16 11.37 4.82
CA THR A 144 -31.50 10.80 4.70
C THR A 144 -31.50 9.76 3.59
N ARG A 145 -32.06 8.57 3.87
CA ARG A 145 -32.19 7.48 2.93
C ARG A 145 -33.57 6.82 3.12
N GLY A 146 -34.52 7.14 2.25
CA GLY A 146 -35.90 6.66 2.39
C GLY A 146 -36.54 7.06 3.72
N ASP A 147 -36.77 6.07 4.59
CA ASP A 147 -37.31 6.26 5.93
C ASP A 147 -36.23 6.35 7.04
N GLU A 148 -34.95 6.20 6.70
CA GLU A 148 -33.82 6.25 7.61
C GLU A 148 -33.19 7.63 7.66
N CYS A 149 -32.86 8.08 8.86
CA CYS A 149 -31.98 9.20 9.13
C CYS A 149 -30.70 8.68 9.79
N ARG A 150 -29.56 8.97 9.19
CA ARG A 150 -28.25 8.51 9.61
C ARG A 150 -27.40 9.70 10.03
N PHE A 151 -26.68 9.57 11.12
CA PHE A 151 -25.90 10.65 11.71
C PHE A 151 -24.49 10.18 12.02
N ILE A 152 -23.51 11.03 11.73
CA ILE A 152 -22.15 10.91 12.26
C ILE A 152 -21.91 12.21 13.04
N ILE A 153 -21.83 12.12 14.36
CA ILE A 153 -21.68 13.27 15.25
C ILE A 153 -20.51 13.00 16.20
N GLY A 154 -19.61 13.96 16.32
CA GLY A 154 -18.44 13.82 17.20
C GLY A 154 -17.45 14.95 17.12
N SER A 155 -16.17 14.61 17.07
CA SER A 155 -15.07 15.57 17.11
C SER A 155 -14.52 15.95 15.72
N SER A 156 -14.84 15.21 14.65
CA SER A 156 -14.21 15.36 13.34
C SER A 156 -14.72 16.56 12.55
N ASN A 157 -13.80 17.47 12.22
CA ASN A 157 -14.02 18.51 11.21
C ASN A 157 -13.80 17.94 9.78
N LEU A 158 -14.17 18.71 8.75
CA LEU A 158 -13.87 18.36 7.36
C LEU A 158 -12.43 18.74 7.01
N THR A 159 -11.50 18.10 7.71
CA THR A 159 -10.05 18.25 7.52
C THR A 159 -9.40 16.88 7.28
N GLN A 160 -8.27 16.88 6.55
CA GLN A 160 -7.57 15.64 6.23
C GLN A 160 -7.31 14.78 7.47
N ASN A 161 -6.67 15.37 8.48
CA ASN A 161 -6.21 14.62 9.65
C ASN A 161 -7.37 14.14 10.53
N ALA A 162 -8.43 14.93 10.67
CA ALA A 162 -9.61 14.52 11.46
C ALA A 162 -10.32 13.30 10.83
N LEU A 163 -10.36 13.21 9.51
CA LEU A 163 -11.03 12.11 8.83
C LEU A 163 -10.15 10.86 8.65
N THR A 164 -8.81 10.94 8.88
CA THR A 164 -7.90 9.84 8.50
C THR A 164 -6.89 9.41 9.55
N THR A 165 -6.35 10.31 10.38
CA THR A 165 -5.17 10.03 11.23
C THR A 165 -5.28 10.50 12.68
N ASN A 166 -5.96 11.62 12.96
CA ASN A 166 -6.10 12.08 14.33
C ASN A 166 -6.94 11.13 15.17
N PHE A 167 -6.67 11.06 16.47
CA PHE A 167 -7.58 10.42 17.41
C PHE A 167 -8.87 11.22 17.50
N GLU A 168 -9.91 10.70 16.86
CA GLU A 168 -11.25 11.29 16.79
C GLU A 168 -12.27 10.29 17.30
N TRP A 169 -13.29 10.78 17.97
CA TRP A 169 -14.43 9.97 18.39
C TRP A 169 -15.69 10.50 17.74
N ASN A 170 -16.32 9.69 16.91
CA ASN A 170 -17.59 10.01 16.29
C ASN A 170 -18.56 8.85 16.51
N ILE A 171 -19.80 9.14 16.81
CA ILE A 171 -20.85 8.13 16.90
C ILE A 171 -21.64 8.14 15.60
N ARG A 172 -21.74 6.98 14.96
CA ARG A 172 -22.70 6.73 13.89
C ARG A 172 -24.01 6.23 14.52
N LEU A 173 -25.11 6.90 14.24
CA LEU A 173 -26.45 6.54 14.69
C LEU A 173 -27.38 6.40 13.50
N VAL A 174 -28.26 5.42 13.55
CA VAL A 174 -29.34 5.23 12.57
C VAL A 174 -30.68 5.31 13.30
N SER A 175 -31.60 6.10 12.75
CA SER A 175 -32.93 6.32 13.34
C SER A 175 -33.99 6.36 12.25
N HIS A 176 -35.21 6.01 12.57
CA HIS A 176 -36.35 6.22 11.69
C HIS A 176 -36.71 7.72 11.64
N LYS A 177 -37.12 8.23 10.46
CA LYS A 177 -37.44 9.66 10.26
C LYS A 177 -38.50 10.24 11.20
N THR A 178 -39.38 9.40 11.75
CA THR A 178 -40.39 9.80 12.72
C THR A 178 -39.87 9.87 14.16
N GLY A 179 -38.65 9.43 14.41
CA GLY A 179 -37.99 9.42 15.72
C GLY A 179 -37.85 10.85 16.30
N GLN A 180 -37.78 10.95 17.63
CA GLN A 180 -37.59 12.23 18.30
C GLN A 180 -36.20 12.83 18.03
N LEU A 181 -35.15 12.00 18.00
CA LEU A 181 -33.77 12.45 17.80
C LEU A 181 -33.56 13.11 16.42
N PRO A 182 -33.97 12.49 15.28
CA PRO A 182 -33.90 13.13 13.97
C PRO A 182 -34.59 14.47 13.91
N LYS A 183 -35.78 14.59 14.52
CA LYS A 183 -36.54 15.86 14.57
C LYS A 183 -35.77 16.96 15.30
N LYS A 184 -35.18 16.62 16.46
CA LYS A 184 -34.39 17.61 17.22
C LYS A 184 -33.15 18.07 16.46
N ILE A 185 -32.36 17.12 15.93
CA ILE A 185 -31.13 17.44 15.19
C ILE A 185 -31.44 18.29 13.96
N LYS A 186 -32.50 17.94 13.22
CA LYS A 186 -32.95 18.75 12.08
C LYS A 186 -33.39 20.15 12.50
N THR A 187 -34.14 20.30 13.59
CA THR A 187 -34.56 21.61 14.11
C THR A 187 -33.34 22.47 14.48
N GLU A 188 -32.32 21.93 15.14
CA GLU A 188 -31.10 22.64 15.46
C GLU A 188 -30.29 23.04 14.22
N PHE A 189 -30.23 22.15 13.21
CA PHE A 189 -29.58 22.50 11.95
C PHE A 189 -30.32 23.62 11.22
N GLU A 190 -31.66 23.57 11.12
CA GLU A 190 -32.47 24.63 10.50
C GLU A 190 -32.33 25.97 11.26
N TYR A 191 -32.28 25.94 12.60
CA TYR A 191 -32.03 27.13 13.40
C TYR A 191 -30.70 27.80 13.05
N LEU A 192 -29.63 27.01 12.94
CA LEU A 192 -28.30 27.51 12.53
C LEU A 192 -28.27 27.93 11.05
N TRP A 193 -28.94 27.18 10.18
CA TRP A 193 -29.00 27.44 8.75
C TRP A 193 -29.74 28.78 8.43
N GLU A 194 -30.84 29.06 9.13
CA GLU A 194 -31.63 30.27 8.96
C GLU A 194 -31.21 31.41 9.91
N HIS A 195 -30.12 31.21 10.67
CA HIS A 195 -29.64 32.24 11.60
C HIS A 195 -29.22 33.50 10.84
N PRO A 196 -29.50 34.72 11.41
CA PRO A 196 -29.13 35.99 10.75
C PRO A 196 -27.66 36.13 10.36
N ASN A 197 -26.78 35.45 11.07
CA ASN A 197 -25.33 35.41 10.79
C ASN A 197 -24.92 34.33 9.79
N SER A 198 -25.82 33.52 9.26
CA SER A 198 -25.57 32.49 8.25
C SER A 198 -25.82 32.99 6.83
N PHE A 199 -24.82 33.51 6.20
CA PHE A 199 -24.89 34.13 4.86
C PHE A 199 -24.65 33.08 3.76
N PRO A 200 -25.38 33.18 2.61
CA PRO A 200 -24.99 32.43 1.41
C PRO A 200 -23.53 32.70 1.04
N LEU A 201 -22.79 31.66 0.70
CA LEU A 201 -21.36 31.80 0.46
C LEU A 201 -20.99 32.89 -0.55
N LYS A 202 -21.77 33.01 -1.63
CA LYS A 202 -21.55 34.00 -2.69
C LYS A 202 -21.55 35.47 -2.22
N GLU A 203 -22.22 35.74 -1.11
CA GLU A 203 -22.35 37.12 -0.59
C GLU A 203 -21.13 37.53 0.26
N VAL A 204 -20.40 36.57 0.83
CA VAL A 204 -19.37 36.86 1.86
C VAL A 204 -17.98 36.30 1.53
N ILE A 205 -17.84 35.51 0.50
CA ILE A 205 -16.59 34.77 0.23
C ILE A 205 -15.43 35.71 -0.13
N ASP A 206 -15.69 36.80 -0.86
CA ASP A 206 -14.63 37.75 -1.29
C ASP A 206 -14.03 38.46 -0.09
N ASP A 207 -14.87 38.99 0.82
CA ASP A 207 -14.45 39.68 2.05
C ASP A 207 -13.73 38.70 2.98
N TYR A 208 -14.28 37.49 3.15
CA TYR A 208 -13.68 36.44 3.96
C TYR A 208 -12.30 36.04 3.45
N GLU A 209 -12.11 35.90 2.13
CA GLU A 209 -10.83 35.56 1.53
C GLU A 209 -9.76 36.62 1.78
N VAL A 210 -10.14 37.92 1.75
CA VAL A 210 -9.21 39.01 2.06
C VAL A 210 -8.78 38.96 3.54
N GLU A 211 -9.71 38.76 4.45
CA GLU A 211 -9.44 38.63 5.89
C GLU A 211 -8.50 37.45 6.16
N TRP A 212 -8.81 36.32 5.58
CA TRP A 212 -8.02 35.06 5.72
C TRP A 212 -6.60 35.23 5.20
N ARG A 213 -6.41 35.82 4.00
CA ARG A 213 -5.10 36.08 3.41
C ARG A 213 -4.28 37.06 4.29
N ALA A 214 -4.91 38.08 4.84
CA ALA A 214 -4.24 39.02 5.74
C ALA A 214 -3.78 38.35 7.04
N ALA A 215 -4.64 37.51 7.64
CA ALA A 215 -4.27 36.75 8.81
C ALA A 215 -3.09 35.79 8.53
N ARG A 216 -3.14 35.05 7.43
CA ARG A 216 -2.08 34.09 7.03
C ARG A 216 -0.74 34.80 6.78
N LYS A 217 -0.78 36.00 6.18
CA LYS A 217 0.42 36.84 6.02
C LYS A 217 1.03 37.25 7.37
N ARG A 218 0.20 37.64 8.34
CA ARG A 218 0.66 37.96 9.71
C ARG A 218 1.26 36.75 10.41
N PHE A 219 0.63 35.57 10.30
CA PHE A 219 1.17 34.31 10.85
C PHE A 219 2.51 33.95 10.24
N LYS A 220 2.67 34.07 8.91
CA LYS A 220 3.98 33.84 8.24
C LYS A 220 5.04 34.85 8.72
N GLN A 221 4.70 36.13 8.82
CA GLN A 221 5.63 37.15 9.31
C GLN A 221 6.05 36.90 10.76
N ASN A 222 5.13 36.59 11.65
CA ASN A 222 5.41 36.26 13.04
C ASN A 222 6.30 35.01 13.17
N ARG A 223 6.09 34.00 12.34
CA ARG A 223 6.93 32.80 12.29
C ARG A 223 8.35 33.12 11.80
N ILE A 224 8.49 33.97 10.78
CA ILE A 224 9.81 34.43 10.30
C ILE A 224 10.55 35.22 11.39
N VAL A 225 9.88 36.12 12.11
CA VAL A 225 10.46 36.87 13.23
C VAL A 225 10.84 35.95 14.39
N ALA A 226 10.01 34.98 14.75
CA ALA A 226 10.33 33.97 15.76
C ALA A 226 11.53 33.10 15.32
N THR A 227 11.56 32.67 14.05
CA THR A 227 12.67 31.91 13.49
C THR A 227 13.96 32.75 13.40
N GLN A 228 13.87 34.07 13.16
CA GLN A 228 15.06 34.97 13.22
C GLN A 228 15.56 35.19 14.66
N GLN A 229 14.69 35.19 15.64
CA GLN A 229 15.11 35.20 17.06
C GLN A 229 15.69 33.87 17.52
N GLU A 230 15.26 32.74 16.98
CA GLU A 230 15.81 31.41 17.22
C GLU A 230 17.11 31.14 16.43
N THR A 231 17.38 31.86 15.33
CA THR A 231 18.60 31.67 14.50
C THR A 231 19.89 32.13 15.26
N VAL A 232 19.77 32.76 16.42
CA VAL A 232 20.94 33.06 17.30
C VAL A 232 21.33 31.80 18.10
N LYS A 233 20.45 30.82 18.28
CA LYS A 233 20.81 29.48 18.76
C LYS A 233 20.85 28.55 17.54
N ALA A 234 22.08 28.12 17.18
CA ALA A 234 22.27 27.16 16.07
C ALA A 234 21.21 26.06 16.12
N ILE A 235 20.27 26.05 15.16
CA ILE A 235 19.21 25.04 15.06
C ILE A 235 19.90 23.70 14.81
N ARG A 236 20.00 22.88 15.84
CA ARG A 236 20.57 21.55 15.75
C ARG A 236 19.56 20.69 15.01
N ILE A 237 19.88 20.24 13.79
CA ILE A 237 19.02 19.35 13.03
C ILE A 237 18.86 18.04 13.81
N GLU A 238 17.64 17.76 14.29
CA GLU A 238 17.30 16.54 15.01
C GLU A 238 16.94 15.44 14.02
N PRO A 239 17.41 14.19 14.26
CA PRO A 239 17.05 13.07 13.42
C PRO A 239 15.58 12.66 13.58
N ASN A 240 14.90 12.36 12.47
CA ASN A 240 13.55 11.78 12.48
C ASN A 240 13.56 10.30 12.95
N SER A 241 12.38 9.66 13.04
CA SER A 241 12.21 8.27 13.50
C SER A 241 13.13 7.29 12.75
N MET A 242 13.06 7.28 11.43
CA MET A 242 13.89 6.47 10.54
C MET A 242 15.38 6.72 10.76
N GLN A 243 15.79 7.98 10.80
CA GLN A 243 17.18 8.36 10.93
C GLN A 243 17.78 7.93 12.27
N LYS A 244 16.99 7.97 13.37
CA LYS A 244 17.44 7.49 14.69
C LYS A 244 17.77 6.00 14.66
N VAL A 245 16.89 5.17 14.12
CA VAL A 245 17.10 3.73 14.01
C VAL A 245 18.27 3.41 13.08
N PHE A 246 18.32 4.06 11.92
CA PHE A 246 19.41 3.90 10.98
C PHE A 246 20.79 4.25 11.60
N ILE A 247 20.91 5.38 12.30
CA ILE A 247 22.18 5.80 12.97
C ILE A 247 22.60 4.74 14.00
N LYS A 248 21.65 4.23 14.80
CA LYS A 248 21.93 3.17 15.77
C LYS A 248 22.50 1.94 15.08
N ASN A 249 21.81 1.42 14.07
CA ASN A 249 22.18 0.17 13.39
C ASN A 249 23.51 0.31 12.62
N VAL A 250 23.76 1.42 11.91
CA VAL A 250 25.06 1.69 11.28
C VAL A 250 26.18 1.73 12.31
N THR A 251 25.93 2.33 13.46
CA THR A 251 26.92 2.38 14.54
C THR A 251 27.24 1.00 15.10
N GLU A 252 26.24 0.16 15.31
CA GLU A 252 26.39 -1.23 15.75
C GLU A 252 27.20 -2.06 14.73
N LEU A 253 26.86 -1.95 13.43
CA LEU A 253 27.62 -2.61 12.35
C LEU A 253 29.09 -2.15 12.32
N TYR A 254 29.32 -0.83 12.44
CA TYR A 254 30.67 -0.27 12.46
C TYR A 254 31.47 -0.78 13.67
N LEU A 255 30.89 -0.76 14.87
CA LEU A 255 31.56 -1.21 16.09
C LEU A 255 31.77 -2.73 16.15
N SER A 256 30.92 -3.51 15.48
CA SER A 256 31.12 -4.98 15.35
C SER A 256 32.20 -5.37 14.33
N GLY A 257 32.86 -4.39 13.69
CA GLY A 257 33.95 -4.64 12.73
C GLY A 257 33.45 -4.99 11.31
N GLN A 258 32.17 -4.79 11.01
CA GLN A 258 31.68 -4.87 9.64
C GLN A 258 32.28 -3.73 8.82
N THR A 259 32.57 -3.99 7.55
CA THR A 259 33.19 -3.00 6.65
C THR A 259 32.19 -2.37 5.68
N LYS A 260 30.95 -2.84 5.66
CA LYS A 260 29.93 -2.37 4.73
C LYS A 260 28.55 -2.33 5.36
N ALA A 261 27.74 -1.34 4.98
CA ALA A 261 26.32 -1.25 5.33
C ALA A 261 25.49 -0.65 4.20
N LEU A 262 24.20 -1.03 4.11
CA LEU A 262 23.25 -0.57 3.11
C LEU A 262 22.03 0.08 3.78
N LEU A 263 21.66 1.29 3.32
CA LEU A 263 20.40 1.96 3.62
C LEU A 263 19.47 1.81 2.41
N ILE A 264 18.34 1.16 2.61
CA ILE A 264 17.24 1.11 1.63
C ILE A 264 16.14 2.03 2.12
N SER A 265 15.88 3.11 1.39
CA SER A 265 14.91 4.10 1.85
C SER A 265 14.19 4.76 0.68
N ALA A 266 12.86 4.84 0.77
CA ALA A 266 12.00 5.43 -0.26
C ALA A 266 12.48 6.84 -0.67
N THR A 267 12.15 7.24 -1.89
CA THR A 267 12.48 8.58 -2.39
C THR A 267 11.79 9.64 -1.53
N GLY A 268 12.51 10.68 -1.14
CA GLY A 268 11.94 11.80 -0.36
C GLY A 268 12.05 11.69 1.17
N THR A 269 12.49 10.56 1.72
CA THR A 269 12.60 10.32 3.17
C THR A 269 13.79 11.00 3.85
N GLY A 270 14.68 11.65 3.09
CA GLY A 270 15.85 12.36 3.62
C GLY A 270 17.11 11.50 3.75
N LYS A 271 17.38 10.57 2.82
CA LYS A 271 18.58 9.71 2.77
C LYS A 271 19.89 10.48 2.97
N THR A 272 20.08 11.61 2.27
CA THR A 272 21.30 12.43 2.36
C THR A 272 21.50 13.00 3.76
N TYR A 273 20.39 13.43 4.42
CA TYR A 273 20.43 13.87 5.81
C TYR A 273 20.72 12.72 6.78
N ALA A 274 20.17 11.53 6.50
CA ALA A 274 20.45 10.33 7.27
C ALA A 274 21.94 9.98 7.23
N ALA A 275 22.56 10.01 6.05
CA ALA A 275 23.98 9.80 5.88
C ALA A 275 24.82 10.86 6.63
N ALA A 276 24.48 12.14 6.48
CA ALA A 276 25.20 13.22 7.17
C ALA A 276 25.13 13.10 8.70
N LEU A 277 23.95 12.72 9.23
CA LEU A 277 23.76 12.48 10.67
C LEU A 277 24.53 11.25 11.16
N ALA A 278 24.53 10.14 10.38
CA ALA A 278 25.29 8.94 10.70
C ALA A 278 26.80 9.24 10.68
N VAL A 279 27.31 9.94 9.65
CA VAL A 279 28.72 10.37 9.56
C VAL A 279 29.08 11.26 10.74
N ARG A 280 28.24 12.26 11.09
CA ARG A 280 28.45 13.10 12.27
C ARG A 280 28.55 12.26 13.55
N HIS A 281 27.70 11.26 13.69
CA HIS A 281 27.72 10.40 14.87
C HIS A 281 29.00 9.55 14.94
N LEU A 282 29.38 8.91 13.83
CA LEU A 282 30.60 8.11 13.74
C LEU A 282 31.88 8.95 13.98
N MET A 283 31.96 10.18 13.43
CA MET A 283 33.07 11.10 13.67
C MET A 283 33.25 11.51 15.15
N ASN A 284 32.14 11.49 15.92
CA ASN A 284 32.13 11.87 17.35
C ASN A 284 32.21 10.67 18.30
N LEU A 285 32.41 9.44 17.80
CA LEU A 285 32.57 8.29 18.66
C LEU A 285 33.79 8.45 19.58
N ARG A 286 33.52 8.41 20.90
CA ARG A 286 34.59 8.36 21.91
C ARG A 286 34.94 6.91 22.14
N THR A 287 36.12 6.47 21.72
CA THR A 287 36.64 5.15 22.06
C THR A 287 36.94 5.13 23.57
N LYS A 288 36.13 4.41 24.35
CA LYS A 288 36.55 4.01 25.71
C LYS A 288 37.69 2.98 25.53
N LYS A 289 38.83 3.28 26.12
CA LYS A 289 39.90 2.30 26.29
C LYS A 289 39.42 1.26 27.30
N GLU A 290 38.91 0.17 26.85
CA GLU A 290 38.72 -1.04 27.66
C GLU A 290 39.12 -2.26 26.80
N ASP A 291 40.16 -2.96 27.26
CA ASP A 291 40.80 -4.19 26.73
C ASP A 291 41.78 -4.06 25.55
N GLU A 292 43.01 -4.50 25.80
CA GLU A 292 44.15 -4.56 24.88
C GLU A 292 43.99 -5.63 23.75
N SER A 293 42.88 -6.37 23.68
CA SER A 293 42.64 -7.45 22.71
C SER A 293 41.68 -7.11 21.58
N SER A 294 40.94 -6.00 21.61
CA SER A 294 39.99 -5.63 20.55
C SER A 294 40.59 -4.58 19.61
N LYS A 295 40.45 -4.79 18.32
CA LYS A 295 40.75 -3.85 17.23
C LYS A 295 40.06 -2.54 17.50
N VAL A 296 40.78 -1.52 17.95
CA VAL A 296 40.29 -0.17 18.23
C VAL A 296 39.92 0.47 16.89
N LEU A 297 38.62 0.48 16.55
CA LEU A 297 38.11 1.21 15.41
C LEU A 297 38.23 2.71 15.69
N LYS A 298 38.96 3.44 14.84
CA LYS A 298 39.12 4.88 14.93
C LYS A 298 37.87 5.59 14.38
N ALA A 299 37.46 6.69 15.05
CA ALA A 299 36.46 7.59 14.49
C ALA A 299 36.95 8.12 13.11
N PRO A 300 36.11 7.98 12.04
CA PRO A 300 36.52 8.40 10.69
C PRO A 300 36.75 9.91 10.61
N LYS A 301 37.81 10.35 9.92
CA LYS A 301 38.19 11.73 9.73
C LYS A 301 38.13 12.20 8.29
N LYS A 302 38.43 11.31 7.33
CA LYS A 302 38.43 11.59 5.91
C LYS A 302 37.26 10.85 5.24
N ILE A 303 36.34 11.59 4.68
CA ILE A 303 35.07 11.06 4.15
C ILE A 303 34.99 11.36 2.65
N LEU A 304 34.57 10.37 1.84
CA LEU A 304 34.25 10.55 0.44
C LEU A 304 32.77 10.24 0.22
N PHE A 305 32.02 11.17 -0.38
CA PHE A 305 30.62 11.00 -0.78
C PHE A 305 30.54 10.93 -2.31
N ILE A 306 30.09 9.81 -2.85
CA ILE A 306 30.06 9.52 -4.30
C ILE A 306 28.64 9.59 -4.82
N VAL A 307 28.42 10.35 -5.90
CA VAL A 307 27.16 10.48 -6.61
C VAL A 307 27.37 10.36 -8.12
N HIS A 308 26.28 10.20 -8.86
CA HIS A 308 26.35 10.12 -10.32
C HIS A 308 26.29 11.49 -11.03
N ARG A 309 25.94 12.59 -10.35
CA ARG A 309 25.81 13.94 -10.92
C ARG A 309 26.38 15.03 -10.02
N GLU A 310 27.04 16.01 -10.63
CA GLU A 310 27.68 17.11 -9.92
C GLU A 310 26.74 17.91 -9.03
N GLN A 311 25.54 18.19 -9.50
CA GLN A 311 24.53 18.94 -8.74
C GLN A 311 24.10 18.23 -7.46
N ILE A 312 23.97 16.89 -7.52
CA ILE A 312 23.71 16.09 -6.32
C ILE A 312 24.89 16.17 -5.36
N ALA A 313 26.13 16.19 -5.88
CA ALA A 313 27.32 16.41 -5.07
C ALA A 313 27.29 17.76 -4.35
N ILE A 314 26.94 18.84 -5.05
CA ILE A 314 26.81 20.18 -4.47
C ILE A 314 25.70 20.24 -3.42
N GLN A 315 24.53 19.64 -3.69
CA GLN A 315 23.43 19.59 -2.72
C GLN A 315 23.78 18.75 -1.50
N ALA A 316 24.46 17.60 -1.69
CA ALA A 316 24.93 16.76 -0.57
C ALA A 316 25.95 17.52 0.28
N LYS A 317 26.92 18.22 -0.36
CA LYS A 317 27.88 19.09 0.34
C LYS A 317 27.16 20.10 1.24
N LYS A 318 26.19 20.85 0.71
CA LYS A 318 25.40 21.82 1.50
C LYS A 318 24.61 21.15 2.65
N SER A 319 24.07 19.95 2.44
CA SER A 319 23.37 19.22 3.48
C SER A 319 24.31 18.77 4.61
N PHE A 320 25.49 18.29 4.26
CA PHE A 320 26.52 17.90 5.24
C PHE A 320 27.06 19.12 6.01
N GLU A 321 27.29 20.24 5.34
CA GLU A 321 27.69 21.51 5.99
C GLU A 321 26.66 21.97 7.03
N ARG A 322 25.36 21.82 6.71
CA ARG A 322 24.26 22.15 7.65
C ARG A 322 24.19 21.20 8.86
N VAL A 323 24.45 19.91 8.65
CA VAL A 323 24.30 18.86 9.68
C VAL A 323 25.55 18.79 10.57
N ILE A 324 26.73 18.76 9.97
CA ILE A 324 27.99 18.54 10.68
C ILE A 324 28.60 19.87 11.15
N GLY A 325 28.40 20.94 10.37
CA GLY A 325 28.99 22.26 10.61
C GLY A 325 30.31 22.47 9.86
N THR A 326 30.74 23.71 9.80
CA THR A 326 31.97 24.12 9.07
C THR A 326 33.12 24.47 9.97
N LYS A 327 32.96 24.44 11.30
CA LYS A 327 34.07 24.73 12.25
C LYS A 327 35.08 23.58 12.24
N ASN A 328 36.32 23.88 11.90
CA ASN A 328 37.46 22.95 11.91
C ASN A 328 37.35 21.78 10.88
N LEU A 329 36.49 21.88 9.88
CA LEU A 329 36.35 20.88 8.80
C LEU A 329 36.38 21.58 7.45
N SER A 330 37.07 20.97 6.49
CA SER A 330 37.17 21.43 5.12
C SER A 330 36.33 20.57 4.19
N TYR A 331 35.61 21.20 3.26
CA TYR A 331 34.71 20.56 2.31
C TYR A 331 35.16 20.78 0.86
N GLY A 332 35.33 19.69 0.12
CA GLY A 332 35.79 19.70 -1.27
C GLY A 332 34.78 19.15 -2.28
N LEU A 333 34.94 19.54 -3.53
CA LEU A 333 34.17 19.01 -4.68
C LEU A 333 35.15 18.39 -5.68
N VAL A 334 34.82 17.21 -6.20
CA VAL A 334 35.53 16.53 -7.29
C VAL A 334 34.56 16.25 -8.44
N SER A 335 34.65 17.03 -9.50
CA SER A 335 33.75 16.99 -10.66
C SER A 335 34.53 17.30 -11.94
N GLY A 336 33.84 17.44 -13.08
CA GLY A 336 34.43 17.91 -14.33
C GLY A 336 35.03 19.33 -14.26
N HIS A 337 34.61 20.14 -13.27
CA HIS A 337 34.96 21.54 -13.15
C HIS A 337 35.76 21.88 -11.87
N SER A 338 35.92 20.96 -10.95
CA SER A 338 36.58 21.16 -9.65
C SER A 338 37.31 19.92 -9.18
N PHE A 339 38.50 20.05 -8.62
CA PHE A 339 39.30 18.94 -8.13
C PHE A 339 39.91 19.26 -6.75
N GLU A 340 39.10 19.12 -5.68
CA GLU A 340 39.48 19.43 -4.28
C GLU A 340 39.53 18.14 -3.44
N ILE A 341 40.40 17.20 -3.83
CA ILE A 341 40.46 15.84 -3.25
C ILE A 341 41.11 15.78 -1.85
N ASP A 342 41.82 16.82 -1.41
CA ASP A 342 42.59 16.80 -0.16
C ASP A 342 41.83 17.31 1.06
N LYS A 343 40.60 17.72 0.89
CA LYS A 343 39.72 18.18 1.97
C LYS A 343 39.30 17.04 2.91
N ASP A 344 38.71 17.37 4.05
CA ASP A 344 38.25 16.38 5.05
C ASP A 344 37.03 15.63 4.59
N LEU A 345 36.05 16.36 4.03
CA LEU A 345 34.86 15.79 3.42
C LEU A 345 34.84 16.15 1.93
N VAL A 346 34.94 15.13 1.08
CA VAL A 346 35.00 15.27 -0.37
C VAL A 346 33.71 14.75 -0.99
N PHE A 347 33.11 15.53 -1.89
CA PHE A 347 31.93 15.16 -2.66
C PHE A 347 32.30 14.99 -4.11
N GLY A 348 32.20 13.75 -4.61
CA GLY A 348 32.73 13.44 -5.94
C GLY A 348 31.68 12.82 -6.87
N THR A 349 31.84 13.13 -8.18
CA THR A 349 31.05 12.42 -9.19
C THR A 349 31.74 11.12 -9.60
N MET A 350 30.94 10.07 -9.71
CA MET A 350 31.41 8.74 -10.14
C MET A 350 32.17 8.81 -11.47
N GLN A 351 31.68 9.63 -12.44
CA GLN A 351 32.28 9.79 -13.75
C GLN A 351 33.70 10.37 -13.68
N THR A 352 33.95 11.33 -12.80
CA THR A 352 35.29 11.91 -12.61
C THR A 352 36.20 10.97 -11.83
N LEU A 353 35.71 10.39 -10.75
CA LEU A 353 36.50 9.49 -9.89
C LEU A 353 36.88 8.16 -10.57
N SER A 354 36.08 7.68 -11.54
CA SER A 354 36.36 6.42 -12.25
C SER A 354 37.36 6.55 -13.40
N LYS A 355 37.81 7.77 -13.76
CA LYS A 355 38.87 7.97 -14.75
C LYS A 355 40.18 7.37 -14.22
N ALA A 356 40.87 6.60 -15.06
CA ALA A 356 42.11 5.94 -14.65
C ALA A 356 43.14 6.91 -14.06
N GLU A 357 43.36 8.06 -14.72
CA GLU A 357 44.30 9.09 -14.28
C GLU A 357 43.97 9.68 -12.90
N VAL A 358 42.67 9.81 -12.61
CA VAL A 358 42.21 10.32 -11.30
C VAL A 358 42.30 9.25 -10.24
N LEU A 359 41.81 8.03 -10.55
CA LEU A 359 41.69 6.95 -9.59
C LEU A 359 43.08 6.43 -9.15
N GLU A 360 44.01 6.25 -10.08
CA GLU A 360 45.40 5.83 -9.80
C GLU A 360 46.18 6.87 -9.01
N GLY A 361 45.82 8.15 -9.12
CA GLY A 361 46.39 9.24 -8.33
C GLY A 361 45.90 9.31 -6.86
N ILE A 362 44.84 8.52 -6.51
CA ILE A 362 44.27 8.50 -5.17
C ILE A 362 44.86 7.33 -4.37
N ASN A 363 45.45 7.63 -3.20
CA ASN A 363 45.89 6.58 -2.29
C ASN A 363 44.70 5.71 -1.87
N PRO A 364 44.74 4.39 -2.04
CA PRO A 364 43.63 3.50 -1.68
C PRO A 364 43.07 3.67 -0.26
N LYS A 365 43.93 4.04 0.70
CA LYS A 365 43.59 4.26 2.11
C LYS A 365 43.41 5.76 2.48
N LYS A 366 43.17 6.63 1.49
CA LYS A 366 43.02 8.08 1.74
C LYS A 366 41.78 8.41 2.56
N PHE A 367 40.68 7.66 2.36
CA PHE A 367 39.41 7.90 3.02
C PHE A 367 39.10 6.79 4.03
N ASP A 368 38.68 7.18 5.24
CA ASP A 368 38.31 6.27 6.30
C ASP A 368 36.88 5.70 6.04
N LEU A 369 36.00 6.54 5.48
CA LEU A 369 34.59 6.18 5.17
C LEU A 369 34.20 6.69 3.79
N VAL A 370 33.57 5.81 3.01
CA VAL A 370 33.03 6.14 1.69
C VAL A 370 31.51 5.92 1.67
N VAL A 371 30.77 6.96 1.30
CA VAL A 371 29.31 6.92 1.12
C VAL A 371 29.00 6.91 -0.37
N ILE A 372 28.14 6.00 -0.81
CA ILE A 372 27.68 5.91 -2.19
C ILE A 372 26.16 6.15 -2.24
N ASP A 373 25.71 7.20 -2.92
CA ASP A 373 24.30 7.44 -3.16
C ASP A 373 23.85 6.80 -4.48
N GLU A 374 22.58 6.39 -4.51
CA GLU A 374 21.96 5.64 -5.62
C GLU A 374 22.79 4.41 -6.03
N VAL A 375 23.17 3.65 -5.02
CA VAL A 375 24.07 2.49 -5.15
C VAL A 375 23.52 1.38 -6.05
N HIS A 376 22.21 1.42 -6.38
CA HIS A 376 21.65 0.52 -7.40
C HIS A 376 22.35 0.65 -8.76
N ARG A 377 23.09 1.71 -8.97
CA ARG A 377 23.98 1.91 -10.14
C ARG A 377 25.39 1.33 -9.95
N ALA A 378 25.72 0.87 -8.74
CA ALA A 378 27.06 0.37 -8.41
C ALA A 378 27.49 -0.88 -9.21
N GLY A 379 26.55 -1.53 -9.86
CA GLY A 379 26.84 -2.60 -10.80
C GLY A 379 27.41 -2.12 -12.15
N ALA A 380 27.47 -0.81 -12.42
CA ALA A 380 28.16 -0.29 -13.58
C ALA A 380 29.69 -0.40 -13.39
N ASP A 381 30.41 -0.61 -14.48
CA ASP A 381 31.88 -0.79 -14.47
C ASP A 381 32.63 0.31 -13.73
N SER A 382 32.12 1.52 -13.75
CA SER A 382 32.72 2.69 -13.08
C SER A 382 32.72 2.57 -11.53
N TYR A 383 31.61 2.13 -10.93
CA TYR A 383 31.57 1.90 -9.47
C TYR A 383 32.43 0.73 -9.05
N SER A 384 32.41 -0.37 -9.83
CA SER A 384 33.23 -1.54 -9.59
C SER A 384 34.71 -1.20 -9.58
N LYS A 385 35.17 -0.33 -10.49
CA LYS A 385 36.58 0.17 -10.51
C LYS A 385 36.92 0.97 -9.25
N ILE A 386 36.05 1.87 -8.82
CA ILE A 386 36.26 2.69 -7.61
C ILE A 386 36.29 1.79 -6.36
N MET A 387 35.36 0.83 -6.22
CA MET A 387 35.31 -0.06 -5.07
C MET A 387 36.47 -1.07 -5.05
N ALA A 388 37.01 -1.44 -6.19
CA ALA A 388 38.20 -2.30 -6.28
C ALA A 388 39.49 -1.56 -5.90
N HIS A 389 39.58 -0.26 -6.17
CA HIS A 389 40.77 0.54 -5.89
C HIS A 389 40.82 1.07 -4.45
N LEU A 390 39.70 1.67 -3.96
CA LEU A 390 39.65 2.29 -2.63
C LEU A 390 39.46 1.22 -1.53
N GLN A 391 40.15 1.43 -0.41
CA GLN A 391 40.14 0.54 0.76
C GLN A 391 39.81 1.34 2.05
N PRO A 392 38.60 1.91 2.15
CA PRO A 392 38.19 2.59 3.38
C PRO A 392 37.94 1.58 4.50
N ASP A 393 37.92 2.04 5.74
CA ASP A 393 37.51 1.21 6.88
C ASP A 393 36.02 0.85 6.82
N PHE A 394 35.18 1.70 6.17
CA PHE A 394 33.75 1.47 6.07
C PHE A 394 33.12 2.04 4.77
N TRP A 395 32.26 1.21 4.15
CA TRP A 395 31.42 1.61 3.02
C TRP A 395 29.96 1.75 3.46
N LEU A 396 29.32 2.85 3.12
CA LEU A 396 27.89 3.08 3.31
C LEU A 396 27.19 3.26 1.97
N GLY A 397 26.37 2.30 1.59
CA GLY A 397 25.52 2.39 0.39
C GLY A 397 24.14 2.93 0.72
N MET A 398 23.56 3.72 -0.19
CA MET A 398 22.18 4.20 -0.08
C MET A 398 21.45 4.02 -1.39
N THR A 399 20.19 3.55 -1.33
CA THR A 399 19.31 3.40 -2.49
C THR A 399 17.84 3.46 -2.12
N ALA A 400 16.99 3.86 -3.05
CA ALA A 400 15.54 3.70 -2.95
C ALA A 400 15.05 2.39 -3.58
N SER A 401 15.81 1.81 -4.50
CA SER A 401 15.42 0.67 -5.33
C SER A 401 16.58 -0.32 -5.47
N PRO A 402 16.76 -1.22 -4.49
CA PRO A 402 17.83 -2.21 -4.55
C PRO A 402 17.55 -3.32 -5.57
N ASP A 403 16.29 -3.55 -5.91
CA ASP A 403 15.83 -4.63 -6.77
C ASP A 403 15.97 -4.22 -8.23
N ARG A 404 16.89 -4.86 -8.98
CA ARG A 404 17.21 -4.51 -10.36
C ARG A 404 16.84 -5.61 -11.36
N PRO A 405 16.29 -5.22 -12.54
CA PRO A 405 16.01 -6.18 -13.62
C PRO A 405 17.26 -6.79 -14.25
N ASP A 406 18.45 -6.12 -14.17
CA ASP A 406 19.69 -6.57 -14.80
C ASP A 406 20.46 -7.68 -14.05
N GLY A 407 19.90 -8.16 -12.95
CA GLY A 407 20.44 -9.31 -12.21
C GLY A 407 21.65 -9.03 -11.32
N LYS A 408 22.17 -7.80 -11.26
CA LYS A 408 23.30 -7.46 -10.37
C LYS A 408 22.83 -7.35 -8.93
N ASP A 409 23.51 -8.07 -8.03
CA ASP A 409 23.16 -8.20 -6.62
C ASP A 409 23.83 -7.12 -5.77
N ILE A 410 23.07 -6.08 -5.45
CA ILE A 410 23.52 -4.97 -4.59
C ILE A 410 23.69 -5.41 -3.15
N TYR A 411 22.85 -6.34 -2.69
CA TYR A 411 22.93 -6.84 -1.32
C TYR A 411 24.28 -7.53 -1.09
N LYS A 412 24.72 -8.36 -2.04
CA LYS A 412 26.03 -9.02 -1.98
C LYS A 412 27.20 -8.05 -2.02
N ILE A 413 27.10 -6.94 -2.77
CA ILE A 413 28.13 -5.88 -2.80
C ILE A 413 28.35 -5.31 -1.40
N PHE A 414 27.28 -5.22 -0.58
CA PHE A 414 27.31 -4.73 0.79
C PHE A 414 27.23 -5.84 1.84
N ASP A 415 27.69 -7.05 1.48
CA ASP A 415 27.80 -8.23 2.37
C ASP A 415 26.49 -8.57 3.08
N ASN A 416 25.33 -8.25 2.45
CA ASN A 416 23.97 -8.39 2.98
C ASN A 416 23.69 -7.61 4.28
N ASN A 417 24.54 -6.65 4.65
CA ASN A 417 24.41 -5.83 5.85
C ASN A 417 23.43 -4.68 5.63
N ILE A 418 22.14 -4.93 5.82
CA ILE A 418 21.09 -3.91 5.73
C ILE A 418 20.99 -3.19 7.07
N ALA A 419 21.47 -1.94 7.13
CA ALA A 419 21.37 -1.12 8.33
C ALA A 419 19.93 -0.67 8.61
N TYR A 420 19.16 -0.35 7.56
CA TYR A 420 17.75 -0.02 7.67
C TYR A 420 17.04 -0.13 6.31
N GLU A 421 15.78 -0.54 6.34
CA GLU A 421 14.92 -0.58 5.16
C GLU A 421 13.57 0.06 5.47
N ILE A 422 13.20 1.09 4.68
CA ILE A 422 11.87 1.70 4.71
C ILE A 422 11.36 1.91 3.28
N ARG A 423 10.26 1.27 2.97
CA ARG A 423 9.57 1.40 1.68
C ARG A 423 8.49 2.49 1.75
N LEU A 424 7.77 2.72 0.64
CA LEU A 424 6.78 3.79 0.52
C LEU A 424 5.73 3.76 1.63
N GLN A 425 5.13 2.60 1.91
CA GLN A 425 4.08 2.46 2.93
C GLN A 425 4.59 2.84 4.32
N GLY A 426 5.72 2.26 4.74
CA GLY A 426 6.31 2.60 6.04
C GLY A 426 6.69 4.09 6.15
N ALA A 427 7.15 4.70 5.05
CA ALA A 427 7.46 6.13 5.02
C ALA A 427 6.21 7.03 5.13
N LEU A 428 5.06 6.55 4.64
CA LEU A 428 3.76 7.22 4.82
C LEU A 428 3.20 7.02 6.23
N GLU A 429 3.38 5.83 6.82
CA GLU A 429 3.00 5.54 8.21
C GLU A 429 3.75 6.41 9.21
N GLU A 430 5.05 6.56 9.01
CA GLU A 430 5.92 7.39 9.85
C GLU A 430 5.83 8.90 9.53
N ASP A 431 4.87 9.32 8.70
CA ASP A 431 4.70 10.73 8.26
C ASP A 431 6.00 11.37 7.74
N LEU A 432 6.85 10.59 7.06
CA LEU A 432 8.07 11.11 6.43
C LEU A 432 7.80 11.79 5.08
N LEU A 433 6.68 11.45 4.44
CA LEU A 433 6.23 11.92 3.13
C LEU A 433 4.89 12.63 3.25
N VAL A 434 4.55 13.51 2.29
CA VAL A 434 3.20 14.04 2.19
C VAL A 434 2.24 12.94 1.74
N PRO A 435 1.02 12.90 2.26
CA PRO A 435 0.00 11.97 1.78
C PRO A 435 -0.39 12.29 0.34
N PHE A 436 -0.87 11.29 -0.37
CA PHE A 436 -1.35 11.46 -1.74
C PHE A 436 -2.85 11.13 -1.88
N ARG A 437 -3.44 11.73 -2.93
CA ARG A 437 -4.79 11.48 -3.41
C ARG A 437 -4.68 10.83 -4.77
N TYR A 438 -4.82 9.52 -4.84
CA TYR A 438 -4.77 8.79 -6.09
C TYR A 438 -6.17 8.61 -6.66
N TYR A 439 -6.36 9.08 -7.89
CA TYR A 439 -7.60 8.97 -8.63
C TYR A 439 -7.35 8.20 -9.93
N GLY A 440 -7.91 6.98 -10.00
CA GLY A 440 -7.93 6.20 -11.23
C GLY A 440 -9.10 6.66 -12.11
N ILE A 441 -8.80 7.29 -13.22
CA ILE A 441 -9.74 7.95 -14.12
C ILE A 441 -9.82 7.15 -15.42
N ALA A 442 -11.03 6.95 -15.96
CA ALA A 442 -11.18 6.34 -17.27
C ALA A 442 -10.59 7.24 -18.35
N ASP A 443 -9.60 6.73 -19.10
CA ASP A 443 -9.16 7.40 -20.33
C ASP A 443 -10.25 7.25 -21.41
N LEU A 444 -10.35 8.21 -22.29
CA LEU A 444 -11.31 8.16 -23.41
C LEU A 444 -11.01 6.91 -24.25
N GLU A 445 -12.05 6.14 -24.56
CA GLU A 445 -11.96 5.00 -25.49
C GLU A 445 -11.90 5.56 -26.92
N ILE A 446 -10.69 5.62 -27.41
CA ILE A 446 -10.42 5.91 -28.80
C ILE A 446 -10.07 4.56 -29.44
N ASP A 447 -10.78 4.13 -30.48
CA ASP A 447 -10.59 2.82 -31.15
C ASP A 447 -9.13 2.60 -31.60
N SER A 448 -8.36 3.67 -31.77
CA SER A 448 -6.93 3.68 -32.13
C SER A 448 -5.97 3.36 -30.96
N LEU A 449 -6.41 3.34 -29.69
CA LEU A 449 -5.55 2.94 -28.55
C LEU A 449 -5.13 1.46 -28.58
N LYS A 450 -5.70 0.67 -29.50
CA LYS A 450 -5.27 -0.71 -29.80
C LYS A 450 -4.01 -0.77 -30.65
N SER A 451 -3.55 0.35 -31.26
CA SER A 451 -2.33 0.43 -32.03
C SER A 451 -1.26 1.25 -31.34
N ASP A 452 -0.02 0.78 -31.35
CA ASP A 452 1.13 1.43 -30.71
C ASP A 452 1.62 2.71 -31.45
N LYS A 453 0.86 3.24 -32.40
CA LYS A 453 1.30 4.35 -33.25
C LYS A 453 0.40 5.58 -33.13
N LEU A 454 0.99 6.69 -32.68
CA LEU A 454 0.37 8.03 -32.65
C LEU A 454 -0.23 8.51 -33.97
N LYS A 455 0.12 7.89 -35.08
CA LYS A 455 -0.32 8.28 -36.44
C LYS A 455 -1.81 7.99 -36.70
N ASP A 456 -2.48 7.25 -35.81
CA ASP A 456 -3.85 6.82 -36.01
C ASP A 456 -4.89 7.71 -35.29
N PHE A 457 -4.45 8.76 -34.57
CA PHE A 457 -5.37 9.71 -33.92
C PHE A 457 -5.88 10.74 -34.92
N SER A 458 -7.18 10.88 -35.03
CA SER A 458 -7.74 12.10 -35.64
C SER A 458 -7.45 13.30 -34.74
N CYS A 459 -7.20 14.48 -35.31
CA CYS A 459 -6.93 15.69 -34.52
C CYS A 459 -8.06 16.02 -33.55
N VAL A 460 -9.29 15.68 -33.90
CA VAL A 460 -10.49 15.92 -33.07
C VAL A 460 -10.50 15.03 -31.82
N GLU A 461 -10.17 13.75 -31.95
CA GLU A 461 -10.10 12.79 -30.82
C GLU A 461 -8.99 13.17 -29.84
N PHE A 462 -7.86 13.63 -30.34
CA PHE A 462 -6.76 14.09 -29.50
C PHE A 462 -7.14 15.36 -28.71
N ASP A 463 -7.84 16.32 -29.34
CA ASP A 463 -8.31 17.53 -28.68
C ASP A 463 -9.31 17.21 -27.57
N GLN A 464 -10.23 16.27 -27.81
CA GLN A 464 -11.18 15.80 -26.79
C GLN A 464 -10.44 15.16 -25.58
N ARG A 465 -9.40 14.37 -25.85
CA ARG A 465 -8.58 13.78 -24.77
C ARG A 465 -7.85 14.85 -23.97
N VAL A 466 -7.29 15.86 -24.62
CA VAL A 466 -6.65 17.01 -23.94
C VAL A 466 -7.65 17.76 -23.06
N ASP A 467 -8.85 18.06 -23.58
CA ASP A 467 -9.90 18.73 -22.82
C ASP A 467 -10.37 17.89 -21.63
N HIS A 468 -10.47 16.57 -21.81
CA HIS A 468 -10.79 15.65 -20.73
C HIS A 468 -9.72 15.68 -19.61
N VAL A 469 -8.43 15.59 -19.98
CA VAL A 469 -7.32 15.65 -19.01
C VAL A 469 -7.32 16.97 -18.25
N ILE A 470 -7.48 18.10 -18.94
CA ILE A 470 -7.55 19.43 -18.32
C ILE A 470 -8.73 19.52 -17.34
N LYS A 471 -9.92 19.14 -17.78
CA LYS A 471 -11.13 19.14 -16.94
C LYS A 471 -10.93 18.32 -15.66
N GLN A 472 -10.35 17.11 -15.76
CA GLN A 472 -10.07 16.29 -14.58
C GLN A 472 -9.02 16.94 -13.67
N ALA A 473 -7.92 17.47 -14.25
CA ALA A 473 -6.87 18.14 -13.51
C ALA A 473 -7.39 19.35 -12.71
N GLU A 474 -8.31 20.11 -13.27
CA GLU A 474 -8.96 21.25 -12.59
C GLU A 474 -9.93 20.81 -11.50
N VAL A 475 -10.79 19.81 -11.75
CA VAL A 475 -11.77 19.31 -10.77
C VAL A 475 -11.09 18.75 -9.54
N TYR A 476 -10.11 17.82 -9.73
CA TYR A 476 -9.38 17.25 -8.59
C TYR A 476 -8.42 18.26 -7.96
N GLY A 477 -7.90 19.22 -8.74
CA GLY A 477 -7.12 20.36 -8.29
C GLY A 477 -5.76 19.95 -7.72
N HIS A 478 -5.27 20.75 -6.78
CA HIS A 478 -3.94 20.63 -6.18
C HIS A 478 -3.93 21.24 -4.77
N ALA A 479 -2.90 20.95 -3.96
CA ALA A 479 -2.63 21.65 -2.73
C ALA A 479 -1.91 22.99 -3.02
N GLY A 480 -2.10 23.99 -2.17
CA GLY A 480 -1.46 25.30 -2.32
C GLY A 480 -2.17 26.26 -3.28
N ASP A 481 -1.48 27.34 -3.64
CA ASP A 481 -2.10 28.48 -4.37
C ASP A 481 -2.09 28.30 -5.90
N ARG A 482 -1.18 27.50 -6.44
CA ARG A 482 -1.09 27.22 -7.88
C ARG A 482 -0.67 25.78 -8.16
N VAL A 483 -1.00 25.30 -9.36
CA VAL A 483 -0.52 23.99 -9.81
C VAL A 483 0.97 24.03 -10.11
N LYS A 484 1.65 22.97 -9.73
CA LYS A 484 3.04 22.66 -10.04
C LYS A 484 3.07 21.18 -10.44
N GLY A 485 2.79 20.93 -11.73
CA GLY A 485 2.45 19.59 -12.22
C GLY A 485 3.57 18.90 -13.00
N LEU A 486 3.63 17.57 -12.83
CA LEU A 486 4.38 16.68 -13.74
C LEU A 486 3.40 15.80 -14.52
N VAL A 487 3.62 15.68 -15.82
CA VAL A 487 2.82 14.82 -16.70
C VAL A 487 3.73 13.78 -17.35
N PHE A 488 3.42 12.50 -17.13
CA PHE A 488 4.15 11.39 -17.72
C PHE A 488 3.39 10.83 -18.92
N CYS A 489 3.99 10.93 -20.11
CA CYS A 489 3.44 10.45 -21.37
C CYS A 489 4.19 9.19 -21.87
N ARG A 490 3.65 8.54 -22.89
CA ARG A 490 4.24 7.33 -23.51
C ARG A 490 5.44 7.67 -24.39
N THR A 491 5.34 8.74 -25.19
CA THR A 491 6.37 9.12 -26.17
C THR A 491 6.72 10.62 -26.09
N ILE A 492 7.86 10.97 -26.67
CA ILE A 492 8.34 12.38 -26.72
C ILE A 492 7.40 13.24 -27.58
N GLU A 493 6.87 12.65 -28.65
CA GLU A 493 5.94 13.31 -29.58
C GLU A 493 4.62 13.62 -28.87
N GLU A 494 4.11 12.67 -28.05
CA GLU A 494 2.91 12.86 -27.24
C GLU A 494 3.13 13.99 -26.21
N CYS A 495 4.30 14.04 -25.54
CA CYS A 495 4.66 15.14 -24.64
C CYS A 495 4.58 16.50 -25.34
N ALA A 496 5.15 16.61 -26.53
CA ALA A 496 5.17 17.87 -27.29
C ALA A 496 3.75 18.30 -27.71
N ALA A 497 2.93 17.33 -28.18
CA ALA A 497 1.56 17.61 -28.62
C ALA A 497 0.67 18.05 -27.47
N PHE A 498 0.71 17.35 -26.31
CA PHE A 498 -0.02 17.77 -25.10
C PHE A 498 0.42 19.14 -24.61
N SER A 499 1.74 19.39 -24.52
CA SER A 499 2.27 20.68 -24.07
C SER A 499 1.80 21.83 -24.97
N GLU A 500 1.84 21.67 -26.31
CA GLU A 500 1.34 22.66 -27.24
C GLU A 500 -0.14 22.97 -27.03
N LYS A 501 -0.98 21.93 -26.89
CA LYS A 501 -2.42 22.10 -26.71
C LYS A 501 -2.76 22.73 -25.33
N PHE A 502 -2.06 22.35 -24.27
CA PHE A 502 -2.19 22.98 -22.95
C PHE A 502 -1.83 24.47 -23.01
N ASN A 503 -0.76 24.83 -23.71
CA ASN A 503 -0.38 26.24 -23.92
C ASN A 503 -1.47 27.03 -24.70
N LYS A 504 -2.12 26.42 -25.71
CA LYS A 504 -3.26 27.02 -26.41
C LYS A 504 -4.49 27.24 -25.49
N LYS A 505 -4.63 26.44 -24.45
CA LYS A 505 -5.70 26.56 -23.43
C LYS A 505 -5.35 27.50 -22.26
N GLY A 506 -4.19 28.19 -22.33
CA GLY A 506 -3.77 29.21 -21.36
C GLY A 506 -2.87 28.73 -20.22
N PHE A 507 -2.49 27.45 -20.19
CA PHE A 507 -1.47 26.95 -19.27
C PHE A 507 -0.07 27.29 -19.79
N LYS A 508 0.91 27.38 -18.87
CA LYS A 508 2.32 27.58 -19.20
C LYS A 508 3.07 26.27 -19.02
N THR A 509 3.42 25.62 -20.14
CA THR A 509 3.96 24.27 -20.10
C THR A 509 5.17 24.09 -21.00
N VAL A 510 5.96 23.05 -20.73
CA VAL A 510 7.10 22.64 -21.53
C VAL A 510 7.18 21.11 -21.61
N ALA A 511 7.52 20.60 -22.80
CA ALA A 511 7.87 19.18 -22.98
C ALA A 511 9.38 19.02 -22.89
N LEU A 512 9.87 18.20 -21.94
CA LEU A 512 11.29 17.92 -21.76
C LEU A 512 11.64 16.50 -22.25
N SER A 513 12.73 16.41 -23.01
CA SER A 513 13.28 15.15 -23.51
C SER A 513 14.76 14.99 -23.16
N GLY A 514 15.33 13.80 -23.39
CA GLY A 514 16.76 13.54 -23.23
C GLY A 514 17.67 14.44 -24.01
N LYS A 515 17.17 15.09 -25.06
CA LYS A 515 17.91 16.01 -25.94
C LYS A 515 18.25 17.37 -25.31
N TYR A 516 17.53 17.78 -24.26
CA TYR A 516 17.79 19.06 -23.59
C TYR A 516 18.99 18.96 -22.63
N SER A 517 19.81 20.04 -22.60
CA SER A 517 20.92 20.14 -21.64
C SER A 517 20.42 20.13 -20.22
N MET A 518 21.28 19.76 -19.27
CA MET A 518 20.93 19.70 -17.86
C MET A 518 20.58 21.09 -17.30
N GLU A 519 21.28 22.12 -17.73
CA GLU A 519 21.02 23.52 -17.35
C GLU A 519 19.58 23.92 -17.75
N LYS A 520 19.17 23.58 -19.00
CA LYS A 520 17.82 23.90 -19.44
C LYS A 520 16.73 23.17 -18.66
N ARG A 521 16.99 21.92 -18.25
CA ARG A 521 16.04 21.15 -17.39
C ARG A 521 15.89 21.78 -16.03
N LEU A 522 17.00 22.26 -15.42
CA LEU A 522 16.98 22.93 -14.13
C LEU A 522 16.30 24.30 -14.20
N GLU A 523 16.56 25.06 -15.26
CA GLU A 523 15.84 26.31 -15.50
C GLU A 523 14.31 26.08 -15.53
N CYS A 524 13.86 25.02 -16.23
CA CYS A 524 12.44 24.67 -16.26
C CYS A 524 11.91 24.24 -14.89
N VAL A 525 12.68 23.50 -14.11
CA VAL A 525 12.34 23.12 -12.74
C VAL A 525 12.21 24.34 -11.85
N GLU A 526 13.16 25.27 -11.92
CA GLU A 526 13.13 26.53 -11.17
C GLU A 526 11.89 27.36 -11.52
N LYS A 527 11.55 27.45 -12.81
CA LYS A 527 10.33 28.13 -13.29
C LYS A 527 9.05 27.44 -12.80
N LEU A 528 9.04 26.11 -12.68
CA LEU A 528 7.93 25.36 -12.10
C LEU A 528 7.81 25.62 -10.60
N SER A 529 8.92 25.58 -9.86
CA SER A 529 8.94 25.69 -8.40
C SER A 529 8.71 27.14 -7.94
N HIS A 530 9.46 28.09 -8.46
CA HIS A 530 9.55 29.46 -7.94
C HIS A 530 9.19 30.55 -8.96
N GLY A 531 8.99 30.20 -10.22
CA GLY A 531 8.65 31.17 -11.27
C GLY A 531 7.36 31.94 -10.98
N GLU A 532 7.38 33.25 -11.24
CA GLU A 532 6.22 34.16 -11.11
C GLU A 532 5.89 34.83 -12.43
N GLY A 533 4.67 35.28 -12.57
CA GLY A 533 4.22 36.04 -13.74
C GLY A 533 4.41 35.29 -15.07
N GLU A 534 5.08 35.89 -16.03
CA GLU A 534 5.35 35.29 -17.35
C GLU A 534 6.44 34.22 -17.32
N GLY A 535 7.32 34.26 -16.32
CA GLY A 535 8.41 33.30 -16.17
C GLY A 535 8.03 31.99 -15.48
N ARG A 536 6.76 31.81 -15.04
CA ARG A 536 6.30 30.60 -14.37
C ARG A 536 6.05 29.45 -15.36
N LEU A 537 6.09 28.22 -14.85
CA LEU A 537 5.52 27.05 -15.52
C LEU A 537 4.45 26.43 -14.61
N ASP A 538 3.40 25.89 -15.23
CA ASP A 538 2.31 25.17 -14.55
C ASP A 538 2.52 23.65 -14.65
N TYR A 539 2.99 23.15 -15.82
CA TYR A 539 3.28 21.73 -16.03
C TYR A 539 4.57 21.50 -16.82
N ILE A 540 5.23 20.40 -16.48
CA ILE A 540 6.32 19.81 -17.27
C ILE A 540 5.86 18.44 -17.78
N PHE A 541 5.90 18.22 -19.08
CA PHE A 541 5.62 16.94 -19.74
C PHE A 541 6.92 16.19 -19.99
N SER A 542 6.94 14.88 -19.67
CA SER A 542 8.13 14.03 -19.79
C SER A 542 7.77 12.56 -19.99
N VAL A 543 8.69 11.79 -20.60
CA VAL A 543 8.60 10.33 -20.64
C VAL A 543 9.32 9.72 -19.41
N ASP A 544 10.66 9.85 -19.35
CA ASP A 544 11.48 9.16 -18.33
C ASP A 544 12.51 10.04 -17.62
N ILE A 545 12.64 11.31 -18.00
CA ILE A 545 13.72 12.19 -17.49
C ILE A 545 13.62 12.39 -15.98
N PHE A 546 12.42 12.39 -15.43
CA PHE A 546 12.14 12.57 -14.02
C PHE A 546 12.13 11.27 -13.22
N ASN A 547 12.46 10.12 -13.82
CA ASN A 547 12.60 8.88 -13.08
C ASN A 547 13.75 8.94 -12.08
N GLU A 548 14.81 9.76 -12.38
CA GLU A 548 16.00 9.87 -11.53
C GLU A 548 16.62 11.29 -11.56
N GLY A 549 17.14 11.71 -10.39
CA GLY A 549 18.15 12.78 -10.28
C GLY A 549 17.68 14.24 -10.32
N ILE A 550 16.41 14.53 -10.54
CA ILE A 550 15.86 15.90 -10.41
C ILE A 550 14.93 15.92 -9.20
N ASP A 551 15.17 16.86 -8.31
CA ASP A 551 14.41 17.03 -7.07
C ASP A 551 13.53 18.27 -7.15
N VAL A 552 12.22 18.09 -7.04
CA VAL A 552 11.22 19.17 -7.05
C VAL A 552 10.20 18.91 -5.94
N PRO A 553 10.52 19.27 -4.68
CA PRO A 553 9.61 19.03 -3.54
C PRO A 553 8.24 19.68 -3.70
N GLU A 554 8.17 20.80 -4.43
CA GLU A 554 6.99 21.63 -4.60
C GLU A 554 5.92 21.03 -5.53
N ILE A 555 6.21 19.91 -6.23
CA ILE A 555 5.21 19.25 -7.08
C ILE A 555 3.99 18.88 -6.26
N ASN A 556 2.80 19.34 -6.68
CA ASN A 556 1.53 19.14 -6.01
C ASN A 556 0.48 18.41 -6.86
N GLN A 557 0.80 18.16 -8.15
CA GLN A 557 -0.03 17.32 -9.01
C GLN A 557 0.85 16.47 -9.94
N VAL A 558 0.51 15.18 -10.08
CA VAL A 558 1.15 14.23 -11.01
C VAL A 558 0.08 13.62 -11.89
N ILE A 559 0.30 13.60 -13.19
CA ILE A 559 -0.63 13.03 -14.19
C ILE A 559 0.07 11.91 -14.95
N PHE A 560 -0.52 10.71 -14.95
CA PHE A 560 -0.07 9.58 -15.75
C PHE A 560 -0.98 9.41 -16.98
N LEU A 561 -0.41 9.56 -18.19
CA LEU A 561 -1.05 9.34 -19.49
C LEU A 561 -0.49 8.08 -20.18
N ARG A 562 0.18 7.23 -19.42
CA ARG A 562 0.83 6.01 -19.88
C ARG A 562 0.47 4.81 -19.00
N PRO A 563 0.51 3.56 -19.55
CA PRO A 563 0.27 2.38 -18.74
C PRO A 563 1.35 2.19 -17.67
N THR A 564 0.99 1.61 -16.54
CA THR A 564 1.94 1.14 -15.52
C THR A 564 2.60 -0.15 -16.01
N GLU A 565 3.85 -0.08 -16.42
CA GLU A 565 4.62 -1.25 -16.88
C GLU A 565 5.39 -1.92 -15.75
N SER A 566 5.73 -1.17 -14.69
CA SER A 566 6.47 -1.64 -13.53
C SER A 566 6.02 -0.92 -12.26
N PRO A 567 5.69 -1.66 -11.19
CA PRO A 567 5.41 -1.06 -9.89
C PRO A 567 6.56 -0.20 -9.36
N ILE A 568 7.81 -0.59 -9.61
CA ILE A 568 9.00 0.13 -9.16
C ILE A 568 9.09 1.50 -9.82
N ILE A 569 8.93 1.56 -11.15
CA ILE A 569 8.97 2.83 -11.91
C ILE A 569 7.83 3.74 -11.48
N PHE A 570 6.62 3.19 -11.32
CA PHE A 570 5.46 3.94 -10.85
C PHE A 570 5.73 4.59 -9.49
N VAL A 571 6.21 3.81 -8.50
CA VAL A 571 6.53 4.32 -7.16
C VAL A 571 7.66 5.35 -7.20
N GLN A 572 8.67 5.20 -8.07
CA GLN A 572 9.74 6.19 -8.24
C GLN A 572 9.22 7.53 -8.78
N GLN A 573 8.31 7.49 -9.77
CA GLN A 573 7.68 8.68 -10.34
C GLN A 573 6.74 9.36 -9.35
N LEU A 574 5.91 8.57 -8.66
CA LEU A 574 5.07 9.04 -7.58
C LEU A 574 5.90 9.71 -6.47
N GLY A 575 7.00 9.08 -6.07
CA GLY A 575 7.90 9.56 -5.02
C GLY A 575 8.51 10.94 -5.29
N ARG A 576 8.55 11.41 -6.54
CA ARG A 576 9.01 12.78 -6.85
C ARG A 576 8.08 13.84 -6.26
N GLY A 577 6.78 13.56 -6.26
CA GLY A 577 5.78 14.45 -5.70
C GLY A 577 5.49 14.23 -4.22
N LEU A 578 6.07 13.23 -3.54
CA LEU A 578 5.74 12.92 -2.15
C LEU A 578 6.60 13.67 -1.11
N ARG A 579 7.55 14.50 -1.53
CA ARG A 579 8.35 15.29 -0.59
C ARG A 579 7.55 16.37 0.08
N LYS A 580 7.83 16.60 1.37
CA LYS A 580 7.27 17.72 2.14
C LYS A 580 7.81 19.04 1.62
N ALA A 581 6.92 19.99 1.37
CA ALA A 581 7.23 21.36 1.00
C ALA A 581 6.28 22.33 1.70
N GLU A 582 6.65 23.61 1.77
CA GLU A 582 5.80 24.64 2.37
C GLU A 582 4.50 24.77 1.54
N ASP A 583 3.38 24.97 2.21
CA ASP A 583 2.03 25.08 1.63
C ASP A 583 1.52 23.86 0.84
N LYS A 584 2.18 22.69 1.00
CA LYS A 584 1.80 21.44 0.36
C LYS A 584 1.28 20.43 1.38
N GLU A 585 -0.03 20.36 1.53
CA GLU A 585 -0.70 19.43 2.45
C GLU A 585 -0.77 17.99 1.89
N PHE A 586 -0.89 17.85 0.57
CA PHE A 586 -1.03 16.56 -0.13
C PHE A 586 -0.55 16.67 -1.58
N LEU A 587 -0.36 15.50 -2.20
CA LEU A 587 -0.11 15.35 -3.64
C LEU A 587 -1.37 14.81 -4.32
N VAL A 588 -1.81 15.40 -5.41
CA VAL A 588 -2.86 14.82 -6.28
C VAL A 588 -2.20 13.99 -7.38
N VAL A 589 -2.69 12.78 -7.56
CA VAL A 589 -2.23 11.83 -8.59
C VAL A 589 -3.42 11.44 -9.45
N LEU A 590 -3.36 11.78 -10.73
CA LEU A 590 -4.37 11.44 -11.73
C LEU A 590 -3.80 10.38 -12.67
N ASP A 591 -4.37 9.19 -12.66
CA ASP A 591 -3.93 8.08 -13.50
C ASP A 591 -5.03 7.77 -14.54
N PHE A 592 -4.75 8.06 -15.81
CA PHE A 592 -5.69 7.85 -16.91
C PHE A 592 -5.56 6.42 -17.45
N ILE A 593 -6.49 5.58 -17.04
CA ILE A 593 -6.46 4.13 -17.24
C ILE A 593 -7.34 3.71 -18.42
N ALA A 594 -6.70 3.26 -19.50
CA ALA A 594 -7.35 2.59 -20.61
C ALA A 594 -7.39 1.06 -20.41
N ASN A 595 -7.79 0.30 -21.43
CA ASN A 595 -7.85 -1.16 -21.41
C ASN A 595 -6.48 -1.82 -21.59
N TYR A 596 -5.56 -1.65 -20.63
CA TYR A 596 -4.24 -2.30 -20.66
C TYR A 596 -4.26 -3.65 -19.94
N GLN A 597 -3.52 -4.62 -20.48
CA GLN A 597 -3.38 -5.95 -19.87
C GLN A 597 -2.70 -5.90 -18.51
N ASN A 598 -1.84 -4.92 -18.26
CA ASN A 598 -1.03 -4.78 -17.06
C ASN A 598 -1.69 -3.91 -15.96
N ASN A 599 -2.95 -3.55 -16.08
CA ASN A 599 -3.64 -2.76 -15.06
C ASN A 599 -3.63 -3.41 -13.66
N TYR A 600 -3.46 -4.74 -13.57
CA TYR A 600 -3.30 -5.44 -12.30
C TYR A 600 -2.03 -5.04 -11.52
N LEU A 601 -1.05 -4.40 -12.17
CA LEU A 601 0.15 -3.87 -11.49
C LEU A 601 -0.13 -2.61 -10.67
N ILE A 602 -1.22 -1.89 -10.96
CA ILE A 602 -1.60 -0.67 -10.24
C ILE A 602 -1.88 -0.96 -8.74
N PRO A 603 -2.77 -1.90 -8.38
CA PRO A 603 -2.97 -2.24 -6.97
C PRO A 603 -1.70 -2.80 -6.30
N VAL A 604 -0.84 -3.54 -7.00
CA VAL A 604 0.46 -3.98 -6.48
C VAL A 604 1.36 -2.80 -6.13
N ALA A 605 1.47 -1.82 -7.04
CA ALA A 605 2.29 -0.63 -6.84
C ALA A 605 1.78 0.26 -5.70
N LEU A 606 0.45 0.44 -5.60
CA LEU A 606 -0.17 1.30 -4.59
C LEU A 606 -0.16 0.67 -3.19
N SER A 607 -0.43 -0.62 -3.08
CA SER A 607 -0.39 -1.32 -1.78
C SER A 607 1.02 -1.67 -1.33
N GLY A 608 1.96 -1.78 -2.27
CA GLY A 608 3.29 -2.32 -2.01
C GLY A 608 3.32 -3.82 -1.68
N ASP A 609 2.21 -4.52 -1.85
CA ASP A 609 2.09 -5.97 -1.64
C ASP A 609 2.61 -6.72 -2.86
N ASN A 610 3.75 -7.40 -2.72
CA ASN A 610 4.38 -8.19 -3.77
C ASN A 610 3.98 -9.68 -3.73
N SER A 611 2.96 -10.05 -2.97
CA SER A 611 2.46 -11.44 -2.93
C SER A 611 1.86 -11.88 -4.26
N TYR A 612 1.42 -10.93 -5.09
CA TYR A 612 0.64 -11.15 -6.30
C TYR A 612 -0.65 -11.97 -6.05
N ASP A 613 -1.13 -11.98 -4.82
CA ASP A 613 -2.41 -12.61 -4.48
C ASP A 613 -3.56 -11.81 -5.11
N LYS A 614 -4.30 -12.46 -6.01
CA LYS A 614 -5.41 -11.83 -6.72
C LYS A 614 -6.51 -11.32 -5.79
N ASP A 615 -6.70 -11.96 -4.65
CA ASP A 615 -7.72 -11.55 -3.68
C ASP A 615 -7.26 -10.31 -2.90
N VAL A 616 -5.96 -10.19 -2.59
CA VAL A 616 -5.37 -8.95 -2.03
C VAL A 616 -5.49 -7.80 -3.04
N MET A 617 -5.15 -8.02 -4.31
CA MET A 617 -5.32 -7.00 -5.35
C MET A 617 -6.77 -6.54 -5.47
N ARG A 618 -7.76 -7.48 -5.43
CA ARG A 618 -9.18 -7.14 -5.46
C ARG A 618 -9.61 -6.34 -4.22
N LYS A 619 -9.09 -6.68 -3.03
CA LYS A 619 -9.32 -5.91 -1.80
C LYS A 619 -8.82 -4.47 -1.95
N VAL A 620 -7.64 -4.26 -2.52
CA VAL A 620 -7.11 -2.90 -2.77
C VAL A 620 -8.03 -2.12 -3.71
N VAL A 621 -8.50 -2.73 -4.80
CA VAL A 621 -9.42 -2.09 -5.74
C VAL A 621 -10.80 -1.84 -5.14
N GLY A 622 -11.31 -2.77 -4.34
CA GLY A 622 -12.62 -2.69 -3.71
C GLY A 622 -12.67 -1.76 -2.50
N LEU A 623 -11.72 -1.89 -1.60
CA LEU A 623 -11.66 -1.16 -0.33
C LEU A 623 -10.89 0.17 -0.43
N GLY A 624 -10.05 0.35 -1.47
CA GLY A 624 -9.36 1.60 -1.75
C GLY A 624 -8.65 2.17 -0.53
N THR A 625 -9.14 3.31 -0.04
CA THR A 625 -8.58 4.07 1.08
C THR A 625 -8.42 3.28 2.38
N ARG A 626 -9.20 2.21 2.60
CA ARG A 626 -9.07 1.34 3.79
C ARG A 626 -7.81 0.47 3.78
N THR A 627 -7.13 0.36 2.64
CA THR A 627 -5.95 -0.50 2.47
C THR A 627 -4.63 0.23 2.54
N ILE A 628 -4.63 1.57 2.68
CA ILE A 628 -3.40 2.38 2.64
C ILE A 628 -3.18 3.11 3.96
N PRO A 629 -1.93 3.19 4.46
CA PRO A 629 -1.60 3.85 5.72
C PRO A 629 -1.74 5.37 5.66
N GLY A 630 -1.77 5.98 6.84
CA GLY A 630 -1.75 7.43 7.00
C GLY A 630 -2.95 8.14 6.36
N ALA A 631 -2.73 9.37 5.95
CA ALA A 631 -3.75 10.22 5.35
C ALA A 631 -3.90 10.08 3.81
N SER A 632 -3.20 9.11 3.20
CA SER A 632 -3.31 8.85 1.76
C SER A 632 -4.65 8.18 1.40
N THR A 633 -5.12 8.42 0.16
CA THR A 633 -6.37 7.83 -0.34
C THR A 633 -6.18 7.25 -1.75
N ILE A 634 -6.95 6.21 -2.04
CA ILE A 634 -7.02 5.57 -3.34
C ILE A 634 -8.50 5.48 -3.72
N GLU A 635 -8.84 6.07 -4.84
CA GLU A 635 -10.18 6.07 -5.40
C GLU A 635 -10.14 5.76 -6.90
N PHE A 636 -11.08 4.94 -7.36
CA PHE A 636 -11.20 4.56 -8.76
C PHE A 636 -12.62 4.86 -9.26
N GLN A 637 -12.74 5.38 -10.46
CA GLN A 637 -14.02 5.42 -11.15
C GLN A 637 -14.56 4.00 -11.38
N THR A 638 -15.88 3.82 -11.40
CA THR A 638 -16.53 2.50 -11.54
C THR A 638 -16.03 1.73 -12.78
N VAL A 639 -15.91 2.40 -13.92
CA VAL A 639 -15.39 1.80 -15.16
C VAL A 639 -13.94 1.34 -14.99
N VAL A 640 -13.11 2.12 -14.30
CA VAL A 640 -11.71 1.79 -14.03
C VAL A 640 -11.59 0.61 -13.08
N LYS A 641 -12.41 0.57 -12.03
CA LYS A 641 -12.48 -0.61 -11.14
C LYS A 641 -12.72 -1.88 -11.94
N GLN A 642 -13.66 -1.86 -12.88
CA GLN A 642 -13.96 -3.03 -13.71
C GLN A 642 -12.76 -3.39 -14.60
N ARG A 643 -12.14 -2.42 -15.28
CA ARG A 643 -10.92 -2.64 -16.11
C ARG A 643 -9.79 -3.30 -15.34
N ILE A 644 -9.54 -2.83 -14.10
CA ILE A 644 -8.50 -3.41 -13.23
C ILE A 644 -8.90 -4.83 -12.79
N LEU A 645 -10.15 -5.05 -12.39
CA LEU A 645 -10.65 -6.37 -11.98
C LEU A 645 -10.54 -7.39 -13.13
N ASP A 646 -10.91 -7.01 -14.35
CA ASP A 646 -10.79 -7.86 -15.55
C ASP A 646 -9.31 -8.19 -15.84
N SER A 647 -8.42 -7.22 -15.68
CA SER A 647 -6.97 -7.42 -15.80
C SER A 647 -6.45 -8.38 -14.72
N ILE A 648 -6.90 -8.26 -13.46
CA ILE A 648 -6.53 -9.20 -12.36
C ILE A 648 -7.02 -10.62 -12.71
N ASP A 649 -8.23 -10.76 -13.23
CA ASP A 649 -8.81 -12.06 -13.55
C ASP A 649 -8.01 -12.78 -14.64
N THR A 650 -7.54 -12.05 -15.66
CA THR A 650 -6.76 -12.58 -16.78
C THR A 650 -5.26 -12.69 -16.50
N ALA A 651 -4.72 -12.00 -15.49
CA ALA A 651 -3.30 -12.01 -15.16
C ALA A 651 -2.78 -13.41 -14.81
N ARG A 652 -1.61 -13.77 -15.32
CA ARG A 652 -0.90 -15.02 -15.01
C ARG A 652 0.07 -14.81 -13.84
N THR A 653 -0.46 -14.76 -12.61
CA THR A 653 0.34 -14.48 -11.41
C THR A 653 1.16 -15.67 -10.88
N ASN A 654 1.08 -16.82 -11.51
CA ASN A 654 1.90 -18.01 -11.22
C ASN A 654 2.83 -18.37 -12.39
N ASP A 655 3.15 -17.42 -13.25
CA ASP A 655 4.08 -17.61 -14.37
C ASP A 655 5.48 -17.94 -13.85
N ALA A 656 6.19 -18.84 -14.59
CA ALA A 656 7.52 -19.27 -14.20
C ALA A 656 8.55 -18.13 -14.18
N ALA A 657 8.41 -17.12 -15.02
CA ALA A 657 9.31 -15.97 -15.06
C ALA A 657 9.14 -15.10 -13.80
N LEU A 658 7.89 -14.83 -13.38
CA LEU A 658 7.59 -14.10 -12.16
C LEU A 658 8.11 -14.84 -10.91
N LEU A 659 7.93 -16.16 -10.84
CA LEU A 659 8.42 -16.98 -9.74
C LEU A 659 9.96 -16.95 -9.64
N LYS A 660 10.66 -17.07 -10.77
CA LYS A 660 12.13 -16.98 -10.83
C LYS A 660 12.63 -15.62 -10.38
N GLU A 661 12.01 -14.55 -10.85
CA GLU A 661 12.39 -13.19 -10.51
C GLU A 661 12.19 -12.92 -9.01
N SER A 662 11.01 -13.28 -8.45
CA SER A 662 10.74 -13.11 -7.03
C SER A 662 11.68 -13.93 -6.14
N TYR A 663 11.97 -15.18 -6.53
CA TYR A 663 12.97 -16.02 -5.85
C TYR A 663 14.36 -15.37 -5.89
N ARG A 664 14.82 -14.91 -7.06
CA ARG A 664 16.12 -14.26 -7.24
C ARG A 664 16.28 -13.04 -6.34
N ILE A 665 15.25 -12.17 -6.30
CA ILE A 665 15.24 -10.97 -5.45
C ILE A 665 15.41 -11.36 -3.98
N LEU A 666 14.62 -12.32 -3.49
CA LEU A 666 14.69 -12.73 -2.08
C LEU A 666 15.99 -13.46 -1.75
N LYS A 667 16.45 -14.36 -2.63
CA LYS A 667 17.74 -15.03 -2.47
C LYS A 667 18.89 -14.03 -2.37
N ASN A 668 18.92 -13.03 -3.26
CA ASN A 668 19.95 -11.99 -3.24
C ASN A 668 19.88 -11.18 -1.92
N LYS A 669 18.70 -10.85 -1.45
CA LYS A 669 18.50 -10.12 -0.18
C LYS A 669 19.05 -10.91 1.02
N LEU A 670 18.80 -12.22 1.07
CA LEU A 670 19.21 -13.09 2.17
C LEU A 670 20.65 -13.65 2.03
N GLY A 671 21.21 -13.62 0.82
CA GLY A 671 22.52 -14.24 0.52
C GLY A 671 22.53 -15.78 0.54
N ARG A 672 21.35 -16.42 0.65
CA ARG A 672 21.17 -17.88 0.70
C ARG A 672 19.82 -18.28 0.10
N ILE A 673 19.57 -19.57 -0.05
CA ILE A 673 18.27 -20.08 -0.46
C ILE A 673 17.22 -19.71 0.60
N PRO A 674 16.15 -19.00 0.22
CA PRO A 674 15.07 -18.62 1.13
C PRO A 674 14.30 -19.84 1.66
N ARG A 675 13.81 -19.76 2.90
CA ARG A 675 12.74 -20.64 3.41
C ARG A 675 11.39 -20.11 2.98
N LEU A 676 10.38 -20.97 2.97
CA LEU A 676 9.01 -20.59 2.54
C LEU A 676 8.41 -19.50 3.41
N THR A 677 8.65 -19.49 4.72
CA THR A 677 8.18 -18.47 5.66
C THR A 677 8.75 -17.08 5.38
N GLU A 678 9.99 -17.02 4.91
CA GLU A 678 10.72 -15.77 4.68
C GLU A 678 10.15 -14.94 3.52
N TYR A 679 9.40 -15.56 2.59
CA TYR A 679 8.72 -14.81 1.53
C TYR A 679 7.73 -13.79 2.11
N LYS A 680 6.97 -14.15 3.15
CA LYS A 680 6.07 -13.22 3.82
C LYS A 680 6.85 -12.16 4.60
N ASP A 681 7.83 -12.58 5.41
CA ASP A 681 8.60 -11.70 6.27
C ASP A 681 9.33 -10.58 5.49
N HIS A 682 9.65 -10.87 4.24
CA HIS A 682 10.31 -9.93 3.33
C HIS A 682 9.41 -9.40 2.20
N ASN A 683 8.09 -9.52 2.34
CA ASN A 683 7.12 -9.05 1.35
C ASN A 683 7.38 -9.58 -0.07
N GLY A 684 7.68 -10.86 -0.18
CA GLY A 684 7.87 -11.57 -1.43
C GLY A 684 6.57 -12.18 -1.96
N ILE A 685 6.68 -12.93 -3.07
CA ILE A 685 5.55 -13.62 -3.69
C ILE A 685 4.93 -14.65 -2.72
N ASP A 686 3.60 -14.86 -2.78
CA ASP A 686 2.95 -15.92 -1.99
C ASP A 686 3.49 -17.31 -2.41
N PRO A 687 4.11 -18.09 -1.51
CA PRO A 687 4.67 -19.41 -1.82
C PRO A 687 3.68 -20.40 -2.44
N VAL A 688 2.37 -20.25 -2.19
CA VAL A 688 1.32 -21.07 -2.84
C VAL A 688 1.41 -20.99 -4.37
N LYS A 689 1.98 -19.92 -4.94
CA LYS A 689 2.21 -19.79 -6.38
C LYS A 689 3.17 -20.86 -6.94
N PHE A 690 4.20 -21.26 -6.18
CA PHE A 690 5.07 -22.39 -6.55
C PHE A 690 4.27 -23.70 -6.60
N PHE A 691 3.35 -23.89 -5.65
CA PHE A 691 2.52 -25.09 -5.55
C PHE A 691 1.48 -25.19 -6.68
N MET A 692 0.93 -24.04 -7.09
CA MET A 692 -0.06 -23.92 -8.16
C MET A 692 0.55 -23.92 -9.57
N ASN A 693 1.87 -23.71 -9.69
CA ASN A 693 2.52 -23.73 -11.00
C ASN A 693 2.55 -25.17 -11.55
N PRO A 694 2.01 -25.43 -12.76
CA PRO A 694 1.92 -26.80 -13.30
C PRO A 694 3.26 -27.50 -13.49
N LYS A 695 4.35 -26.73 -13.70
CA LYS A 695 5.68 -27.25 -13.91
C LYS A 695 6.33 -27.70 -12.60
N TYR A 696 6.21 -26.88 -11.54
CA TYR A 696 6.97 -27.10 -10.30
C TYR A 696 6.17 -27.87 -9.23
N ARG A 697 4.90 -27.54 -9.03
CA ARG A 697 3.95 -28.15 -8.08
C ARG A 697 4.40 -28.22 -6.61
N SER A 698 5.60 -27.72 -6.29
CA SER A 698 6.16 -27.58 -4.96
C SER A 698 7.35 -26.63 -4.99
N TYR A 699 7.80 -26.14 -3.85
CA TYR A 699 9.02 -25.35 -3.75
C TYR A 699 10.27 -26.20 -4.02
N TYR A 700 10.30 -27.43 -3.52
CA TYR A 700 11.35 -28.40 -3.87
C TYR A 700 11.48 -28.56 -5.39
N GLY A 701 10.36 -28.77 -6.08
CA GLY A 701 10.36 -28.92 -7.55
C GLY A 701 10.89 -27.68 -8.27
N PHE A 702 10.61 -26.49 -7.73
CA PHE A 702 11.18 -25.25 -8.25
C PHE A 702 12.69 -25.17 -8.01
N LEU A 703 13.16 -25.43 -6.79
CA LEU A 703 14.60 -25.38 -6.44
C LEU A 703 15.42 -26.39 -7.24
N LYS A 704 14.92 -27.60 -7.37
CA LYS A 704 15.55 -28.70 -8.15
C LYS A 704 15.85 -28.29 -9.60
N GLU A 705 14.97 -27.49 -10.21
CA GLU A 705 15.09 -27.09 -11.62
C GLU A 705 15.80 -25.75 -11.84
N ASN A 706 15.83 -24.87 -10.84
CA ASN A 706 16.25 -23.47 -11.05
C ASN A 706 17.39 -23.02 -10.14
N GLU A 707 17.87 -23.89 -9.23
CA GLU A 707 18.90 -23.52 -8.26
C GLU A 707 20.06 -24.50 -8.29
N ASP A 708 21.15 -24.16 -8.97
CA ASP A 708 22.31 -25.01 -9.16
C ASP A 708 23.02 -25.38 -7.84
N SER A 709 22.95 -24.48 -6.85
CA SER A 709 23.54 -24.73 -5.52
C SER A 709 22.73 -25.69 -4.66
N TYR A 710 21.49 -26.03 -5.07
CA TYR A 710 20.59 -26.90 -4.32
C TYR A 710 20.90 -28.37 -4.61
N GLN A 711 21.55 -29.05 -3.64
CA GLN A 711 22.06 -30.43 -3.82
C GLN A 711 21.09 -31.53 -3.34
N VAL A 712 19.96 -31.17 -2.70
CA VAL A 712 19.01 -32.18 -2.22
C VAL A 712 18.36 -32.89 -3.40
N ARG A 713 18.44 -34.21 -3.39
CA ARG A 713 17.80 -35.10 -4.39
C ARG A 713 16.97 -36.13 -3.65
N LEU A 714 15.69 -36.14 -3.89
CA LEU A 714 14.72 -37.00 -3.25
C LEU A 714 14.37 -38.21 -4.13
N THR A 715 13.96 -39.31 -3.52
CA THR A 715 13.37 -40.45 -4.23
C THR A 715 12.07 -40.02 -4.94
N PRO A 716 11.63 -40.70 -5.99
CA PRO A 716 10.36 -40.37 -6.67
C PRO A 716 9.15 -40.40 -5.75
N ARG A 717 9.15 -41.26 -4.69
CA ARG A 717 8.05 -41.32 -3.72
C ARG A 717 8.10 -40.11 -2.78
N ALA A 718 9.26 -39.75 -2.22
CA ALA A 718 9.43 -38.58 -1.38
C ALA A 718 9.05 -37.30 -2.14
N GLU A 719 9.45 -37.17 -3.40
CA GLU A 719 9.07 -36.06 -4.27
C GLU A 719 7.53 -35.99 -4.49
N SER A 720 6.88 -37.15 -4.66
CA SER A 720 5.43 -37.24 -4.79
C SER A 720 4.72 -36.85 -3.50
N MET A 721 5.27 -37.22 -2.33
CA MET A 721 4.78 -36.82 -1.01
C MET A 721 4.84 -35.29 -0.84
N ILE A 722 5.98 -34.64 -1.12
CA ILE A 722 6.11 -33.18 -1.06
C ILE A 722 5.13 -32.50 -2.03
N ARG A 723 5.03 -33.01 -3.25
CA ARG A 723 4.10 -32.50 -4.27
C ARG A 723 2.63 -32.57 -3.82
N TYR A 724 2.25 -33.69 -3.23
CA TYR A 724 0.89 -33.88 -2.71
C TYR A 724 0.57 -32.86 -1.61
N LEU A 725 1.42 -32.78 -0.56
CA LEU A 725 1.22 -31.82 0.52
C LEU A 725 1.16 -30.39 0.00
N SER A 726 2.12 -29.98 -0.84
CA SER A 726 2.18 -28.63 -1.41
C SER A 726 0.91 -28.30 -2.20
N SER A 727 0.53 -29.17 -3.15
CA SER A 727 -0.58 -28.87 -4.09
C SER A 727 -1.98 -29.04 -3.47
N LYS A 728 -2.15 -29.93 -2.51
CA LYS A 728 -3.45 -30.26 -1.91
C LYS A 728 -3.70 -29.60 -0.56
N LEU A 729 -2.67 -29.45 0.26
CA LEU A 729 -2.78 -28.95 1.63
C LEU A 729 -1.96 -27.68 1.87
N GLY A 730 -1.02 -27.33 1.00
CA GLY A 730 -0.11 -26.18 1.16
C GLY A 730 -0.78 -24.81 1.26
N ALA A 731 -2.05 -24.68 0.84
CA ALA A 731 -2.84 -23.47 1.08
C ALA A 731 -3.24 -23.27 2.56
N ALA A 732 -2.99 -24.27 3.43
CA ALA A 732 -3.14 -24.25 4.88
C ALA A 732 -4.52 -23.80 5.38
N LYS A 733 -5.60 -24.27 4.72
CA LYS A 733 -6.99 -23.93 5.10
C LYS A 733 -7.36 -24.46 6.49
N ARG A 734 -6.59 -25.42 7.04
CA ARG A 734 -6.77 -26.05 8.32
C ARG A 734 -5.41 -26.47 8.89
N ILE A 735 -5.21 -26.38 10.22
CA ILE A 735 -3.94 -26.65 10.89
C ILE A 735 -3.76 -28.13 11.28
N GLU A 736 -4.85 -28.87 11.44
CA GLU A 736 -4.85 -30.20 12.04
C GLU A 736 -3.98 -31.21 11.27
N GLU A 737 -3.93 -31.12 9.94
CA GLU A 737 -3.04 -31.94 9.14
C GLU A 737 -1.57 -31.66 9.45
N CYS A 738 -1.21 -30.39 9.71
CA CYS A 738 0.15 -30.00 10.07
C CYS A 738 0.52 -30.59 11.45
N VAL A 739 -0.37 -30.48 12.43
CA VAL A 739 -0.16 -31.00 13.78
C VAL A 739 0.07 -32.50 13.75
N LEU A 740 -0.83 -33.26 13.08
CA LEU A 740 -0.71 -34.71 13.02
C LEU A 740 0.57 -35.15 12.27
N LEU A 741 0.95 -34.44 11.21
CA LEU A 741 2.16 -34.76 10.48
C LEU A 741 3.43 -34.42 11.28
N ARG A 742 3.45 -33.30 12.04
CA ARG A 742 4.56 -32.99 12.95
C ARG A 742 4.75 -34.06 14.01
N LEU A 743 3.67 -34.54 14.64
CA LEU A 743 3.71 -35.64 15.58
C LEU A 743 4.29 -36.91 14.92
N ALA A 744 3.87 -37.22 13.69
CA ALA A 744 4.40 -38.37 12.94
C ALA A 744 5.90 -38.24 12.62
N LEU A 745 6.42 -37.03 12.42
CA LEU A 745 7.85 -36.78 12.20
C LEU A 745 8.65 -36.86 13.52
N GLN A 746 8.06 -36.42 14.63
CA GLN A 746 8.71 -36.42 15.95
C GLN A 746 8.74 -37.82 16.55
N ASN A 747 7.64 -38.58 16.43
CA ASN A 747 7.50 -39.93 16.97
C ASN A 747 6.99 -40.92 15.92
N PRO A 748 7.83 -41.33 14.94
CA PRO A 748 7.41 -42.18 13.81
C PRO A 748 6.90 -43.57 14.23
N ASN A 749 7.32 -44.07 15.42
CA ASN A 749 6.95 -45.39 15.93
C ASN A 749 5.86 -45.36 16.97
N GLY A 750 5.47 -44.16 17.45
CA GLY A 750 4.48 -44.02 18.52
C GLY A 750 3.03 -44.07 18.03
N VAL A 751 2.13 -44.10 19.00
CA VAL A 751 0.70 -43.88 18.81
C VAL A 751 0.48 -42.38 18.92
N LEU A 752 -0.25 -41.79 17.97
CA LEU A 752 -0.33 -40.33 17.81
C LEU A 752 -1.69 -39.74 18.18
N LYS A 753 -2.71 -40.56 18.38
CA LYS A 753 -4.09 -40.06 18.52
C LYS A 753 -4.29 -39.26 19.81
N GLU A 754 -3.82 -39.74 20.94
CA GLU A 754 -4.00 -39.08 22.24
C GLU A 754 -3.23 -37.74 22.27
N ASP A 755 -1.98 -37.73 21.82
CA ASP A 755 -1.18 -36.51 21.71
C ASP A 755 -1.82 -35.51 20.77
N PHE A 756 -2.33 -36.00 19.63
CA PHE A 756 -3.00 -35.17 18.65
C PHE A 756 -4.29 -34.52 19.22
N GLU A 757 -5.17 -35.31 19.87
CA GLU A 757 -6.38 -34.79 20.47
C GLU A 757 -6.04 -33.82 21.63
N SER A 758 -5.02 -34.11 22.43
CA SER A 758 -4.54 -33.25 23.51
C SER A 758 -4.06 -31.87 22.98
N ILE A 759 -3.24 -31.86 21.93
CA ILE A 759 -2.77 -30.59 21.32
C ILE A 759 -3.95 -29.79 20.76
N LEU A 760 -4.89 -30.44 20.06
CA LEU A 760 -6.05 -29.75 19.52
C LEU A 760 -6.87 -29.08 20.63
N GLN A 761 -7.14 -29.79 21.73
CA GLN A 761 -7.96 -29.28 22.84
C GLN A 761 -7.23 -28.24 23.70
N ASN A 762 -6.02 -28.56 24.14
CA ASN A 762 -5.34 -27.80 25.19
C ASN A 762 -4.55 -26.60 24.63
N GLU A 763 -3.90 -26.77 23.48
CA GLU A 763 -3.06 -25.71 22.90
C GLU A 763 -3.85 -24.86 21.90
N LEU A 764 -4.56 -25.52 20.95
CA LEU A 764 -5.25 -24.81 19.87
C LEU A 764 -6.70 -24.46 20.19
N LYS A 765 -7.26 -24.94 21.32
CA LYS A 765 -8.66 -24.72 21.73
C LYS A 765 -9.68 -25.18 20.67
N LEU A 766 -9.35 -26.25 19.95
CA LEU A 766 -10.19 -26.83 18.91
C LEU A 766 -10.88 -28.11 19.41
N ASN A 767 -12.11 -28.33 18.99
CA ASN A 767 -12.85 -29.55 19.36
C ASN A 767 -12.53 -30.71 18.38
N PRO A 768 -11.89 -31.82 18.82
CA PRO A 768 -11.56 -32.97 17.98
C PRO A 768 -12.78 -33.86 17.73
N SER A 769 -13.76 -33.36 16.97
CA SER A 769 -14.95 -34.17 16.63
C SER A 769 -14.57 -35.39 15.76
N PRO A 770 -15.33 -36.50 15.85
CA PRO A 770 -15.07 -37.72 15.07
C PRO A 770 -15.02 -37.45 13.55
N LEU A 771 -15.82 -36.52 13.05
CA LEU A 771 -15.84 -36.10 11.64
C LEU A 771 -14.54 -35.39 11.27
N LEU A 772 -14.05 -34.49 12.12
CA LEU A 772 -12.79 -33.79 11.92
C LEU A 772 -11.60 -34.77 11.87
N LEU A 773 -11.50 -35.67 12.86
CA LEU A 773 -10.43 -36.67 12.93
C LEU A 773 -10.44 -37.57 11.70
N LYS A 774 -11.63 -38.00 11.25
CA LYS A 774 -11.78 -38.79 10.02
C LYS A 774 -11.37 -38.03 8.78
N SER A 775 -11.72 -36.75 8.67
CA SER A 775 -11.33 -35.89 7.55
C SER A 775 -9.82 -35.70 7.48
N VAL A 776 -9.16 -35.39 8.61
CA VAL A 776 -7.71 -35.22 8.71
C VAL A 776 -7.00 -36.50 8.31
N PHE A 777 -7.45 -37.64 8.87
CA PHE A 777 -6.90 -38.95 8.53
C PHE A 777 -7.02 -39.25 7.03
N ASN A 778 -8.20 -39.05 6.43
CA ASN A 778 -8.41 -39.29 5.00
C ASN A 778 -7.52 -38.43 4.09
N ASN A 779 -7.24 -37.17 4.48
CA ASN A 779 -6.33 -36.31 3.77
C ASN A 779 -4.86 -36.82 3.82
N LEU A 780 -4.44 -37.44 4.93
CA LEU A 780 -3.06 -37.91 5.12
C LEU A 780 -2.86 -39.39 4.80
N SER A 781 -3.89 -40.15 4.50
CA SER A 781 -3.85 -41.59 4.22
C SER A 781 -4.18 -41.99 2.80
N ALA A 782 -4.15 -41.05 1.86
CA ALA A 782 -4.49 -41.27 0.45
C ALA A 782 -5.94 -41.77 0.17
N ASN A 783 -6.86 -41.54 1.10
CA ASN A 783 -8.26 -41.95 0.93
C ASN A 783 -9.15 -40.87 0.31
N PHE A 784 -8.58 -39.71 -0.02
CA PHE A 784 -9.32 -38.54 -0.51
C PHE A 784 -8.92 -38.19 -1.97
N PHE A 785 -9.35 -39.00 -2.92
CA PHE A 785 -9.17 -38.76 -4.35
C PHE A 785 -10.49 -38.96 -5.10
N ARG A 786 -10.67 -38.22 -6.21
CA ARG A 786 -11.84 -38.32 -7.08
C ARG A 786 -12.00 -39.68 -7.73
N ASN A 787 -10.87 -40.25 -8.15
CA ASN A 787 -10.80 -41.51 -8.86
C ASN A 787 -9.40 -42.11 -8.75
N GLU A 788 -9.23 -43.35 -9.23
CA GLU A 788 -7.97 -44.07 -9.22
C GLU A 788 -6.90 -43.42 -10.11
N ILE A 789 -7.28 -42.67 -11.15
CA ILE A 789 -6.32 -41.94 -12.01
C ILE A 789 -5.65 -40.82 -11.24
N GLU A 790 -6.42 -40.04 -10.46
CA GLU A 790 -5.89 -38.98 -9.61
C GLU A 790 -4.99 -39.55 -8.53
N LYS A 791 -5.39 -40.65 -7.89
CA LYS A 791 -4.61 -41.39 -6.88
C LYS A 791 -3.29 -41.86 -7.42
N LYS A 792 -3.29 -42.54 -8.59
CA LYS A 792 -2.06 -42.97 -9.28
C LYS A 792 -1.20 -41.77 -9.69
N GLY A 793 -1.79 -40.70 -10.16
CA GLY A 793 -1.07 -39.46 -10.49
C GLY A 793 -0.42 -38.77 -9.30
N ALA A 794 -0.94 -38.99 -8.08
CA ALA A 794 -0.34 -38.53 -6.83
C ALA A 794 0.75 -39.49 -6.29
N GLY A 795 0.93 -40.70 -6.87
CA GLY A 795 1.95 -41.66 -6.49
C GLY A 795 1.62 -42.53 -5.29
N ASP A 796 0.35 -42.75 -5.00
CA ASP A 796 -0.15 -43.57 -3.87
C ASP A 796 0.50 -43.18 -2.52
N VAL A 797 0.63 -41.88 -2.26
CA VAL A 797 1.34 -41.40 -1.07
C VAL A 797 0.49 -41.51 0.21
N VAL A 798 1.04 -42.13 1.23
CA VAL A 798 0.43 -42.28 2.55
C VAL A 798 1.36 -41.75 3.63
N PHE A 799 0.89 -40.82 4.47
CA PHE A 799 1.66 -40.26 5.58
C PHE A 799 1.31 -40.92 6.91
N VAL A 800 0.03 -41.23 7.12
CA VAL A 800 -0.48 -41.76 8.38
C VAL A 800 -1.36 -42.98 8.10
N THR A 801 -1.21 -44.02 8.91
CA THR A 801 -2.04 -45.23 8.89
C THR A 801 -2.85 -45.33 10.17
N ARG A 802 -3.96 -46.05 10.12
CA ARG A 802 -4.81 -46.34 11.27
C ARG A 802 -4.59 -47.78 11.73
N THR A 803 -4.40 -47.97 13.02
CA THR A 803 -4.31 -49.31 13.62
C THR A 803 -5.70 -49.97 13.75
N GLU A 804 -5.73 -51.25 14.04
CA GLU A 804 -6.99 -51.99 14.32
C GLU A 804 -7.72 -51.42 15.57
N SER A 805 -6.96 -50.89 16.56
CA SER A 805 -7.48 -50.20 17.73
C SER A 805 -8.06 -48.80 17.43
N GLY A 806 -7.84 -48.30 16.21
CA GLY A 806 -8.32 -47.00 15.75
C GLY A 806 -7.36 -45.85 16.01
N ASP A 807 -6.15 -46.12 16.46
CA ASP A 807 -5.09 -45.16 16.69
C ASP A 807 -4.40 -44.74 15.40
N PHE A 808 -3.73 -43.58 15.42
CA PHE A 808 -2.93 -43.08 14.31
C PHE A 808 -1.44 -43.40 14.49
N ARG A 809 -0.75 -43.78 13.40
CA ARG A 809 0.69 -43.99 13.35
C ARG A 809 1.26 -43.46 12.05
N ALA A 810 2.54 -43.08 12.05
CA ALA A 810 3.24 -42.80 10.82
C ALA A 810 3.25 -44.02 9.91
N SER A 811 3.00 -43.83 8.62
CA SER A 811 3.01 -44.91 7.65
C SER A 811 4.41 -45.50 7.46
N ASN A 812 4.48 -46.74 7.03
CA ASN A 812 5.80 -47.35 6.62
C ASN A 812 6.44 -46.58 5.48
N GLN A 813 5.62 -46.07 4.52
CA GLN A 813 6.12 -45.23 3.44
C GLN A 813 6.82 -43.95 3.97
N LEU A 814 6.24 -43.26 4.93
CA LEU A 814 6.86 -42.06 5.51
C LEU A 814 8.16 -42.41 6.23
N LYS A 815 8.20 -43.51 7.00
CA LYS A 815 9.39 -43.98 7.70
C LYS A 815 10.53 -44.34 6.73
N GLU A 816 10.20 -45.13 5.73
CA GLU A 816 11.19 -45.54 4.67
C GLU A 816 11.75 -44.29 3.96
N GLU A 817 10.91 -43.31 3.60
CA GLU A 817 11.38 -42.14 2.90
C GLU A 817 12.18 -41.18 3.80
N LEU A 818 11.89 -41.11 5.11
CA LEU A 818 12.73 -40.39 6.08
C LEU A 818 14.13 -41.03 6.22
N GLU A 819 14.23 -42.38 6.16
CA GLU A 819 15.50 -43.11 6.20
C GLU A 819 16.26 -42.96 4.86
N ASN A 820 15.60 -43.18 3.74
CA ASN A 820 16.19 -43.21 2.40
C ASN A 820 16.74 -41.87 1.92
N ASN A 821 16.11 -40.77 2.31
CA ASN A 821 16.47 -39.42 1.87
C ASN A 821 17.21 -38.61 2.94
N GLY A 822 17.41 -39.17 4.12
CA GLY A 822 18.10 -38.52 5.23
C GLY A 822 17.48 -37.16 5.62
N PRO A 823 18.31 -36.20 6.04
CA PRO A 823 17.81 -34.90 6.51
C PRO A 823 17.11 -34.09 5.40
N GLY A 824 17.49 -34.27 4.15
CA GLY A 824 16.95 -33.42 3.05
C GLY A 824 15.43 -33.52 2.85
N PHE A 825 14.84 -34.72 3.02
CA PHE A 825 13.38 -34.87 2.95
C PHE A 825 12.69 -34.28 4.17
N ARG A 826 13.28 -34.50 5.36
CA ARG A 826 12.78 -33.93 6.61
C ARG A 826 12.79 -32.40 6.55
N ASP A 827 13.89 -31.80 6.11
CA ASP A 827 14.01 -30.34 5.97
C ASP A 827 12.96 -29.76 5.03
N CYS A 828 12.70 -30.42 3.89
CA CYS A 828 11.63 -30.01 2.96
C CYS A 828 10.24 -30.10 3.58
N LEU A 829 9.96 -31.13 4.40
CA LEU A 829 8.70 -31.26 5.10
C LEU A 829 8.55 -30.20 6.19
N GLU A 830 9.58 -29.99 7.00
CA GLU A 830 9.57 -29.00 8.08
C GLU A 830 9.39 -27.58 7.55
N ASP A 831 10.13 -27.20 6.49
CA ASP A 831 9.96 -25.88 5.84
C ASP A 831 8.52 -25.67 5.32
N LEU A 832 7.93 -26.71 4.71
CA LEU A 832 6.54 -26.65 4.25
C LEU A 832 5.56 -26.56 5.41
N LEU A 833 5.75 -27.32 6.49
CA LEU A 833 4.89 -27.30 7.67
C LEU A 833 5.01 -25.97 8.45
N ASP A 834 6.21 -25.40 8.54
CA ASP A 834 6.41 -24.07 9.14
C ASP A 834 5.64 -23.01 8.37
N PHE A 835 5.74 -23.02 7.04
CA PHE A 835 4.97 -22.12 6.18
C PHE A 835 3.45 -22.34 6.35
N MET A 836 2.99 -23.59 6.35
CA MET A 836 1.56 -23.88 6.51
C MET A 836 1.04 -23.42 7.87
N THR A 837 1.82 -23.55 8.94
CA THR A 837 1.48 -23.06 10.28
C THR A 837 1.37 -21.55 10.30
N GLN A 838 2.41 -20.84 9.82
CA GLN A 838 2.40 -19.38 9.72
C GLN A 838 1.18 -18.87 8.92
N ARG A 839 0.92 -19.47 7.75
CA ARG A 839 -0.21 -19.09 6.91
C ARG A 839 -1.57 -19.34 7.57
N TYR A 840 -1.72 -20.44 8.29
CA TYR A 840 -2.94 -20.71 9.05
C TYR A 840 -3.17 -19.66 10.14
N GLU A 841 -2.16 -19.36 10.94
CA GLU A 841 -2.24 -18.33 11.98
C GLU A 841 -2.66 -16.98 11.42
N ASP A 842 -2.13 -16.60 10.27
CA ASP A 842 -2.40 -15.33 9.62
C ASP A 842 -3.81 -15.20 9.04
N ARG A 843 -4.31 -16.28 8.40
CA ARG A 843 -5.52 -16.19 7.57
C ARG A 843 -6.68 -17.04 8.07
N PHE A 844 -6.41 -18.21 8.63
CA PHE A 844 -7.43 -19.24 8.88
C PHE A 844 -7.62 -19.58 10.36
N SER A 845 -6.96 -18.90 11.30
CA SER A 845 -7.05 -19.15 12.73
C SER A 845 -8.41 -18.71 13.33
N LYS A 846 -9.04 -17.66 12.81
CA LYS A 846 -10.34 -17.16 13.30
C LYS A 846 -11.49 -17.90 12.59
N ARG A 847 -11.79 -19.10 13.07
CA ARG A 847 -12.87 -19.95 12.54
C ARG A 847 -14.26 -19.40 12.86
N TYR A 848 -15.19 -19.67 11.97
CA TYR A 848 -16.58 -19.33 12.18
C TYR A 848 -17.28 -20.42 13.00
N LYS A 849 -17.61 -20.12 14.23
CA LYS A 849 -18.23 -21.06 15.17
C LYS A 849 -17.44 -22.38 15.25
N ASP A 850 -18.13 -23.51 15.29
CA ASP A 850 -17.55 -24.86 15.35
C ASP A 850 -17.17 -25.46 13.99
N THR A 851 -17.00 -24.61 12.98
CA THR A 851 -16.64 -25.05 11.62
C THR A 851 -15.14 -24.96 11.37
N SER A 852 -14.63 -25.67 10.35
CA SER A 852 -13.27 -25.48 9.83
C SER A 852 -13.17 -24.36 8.79
N LEU A 853 -14.15 -23.45 8.74
CA LEU A 853 -14.24 -22.37 7.77
C LEU A 853 -14.02 -21.01 8.45
N CYS A 854 -13.35 -20.10 7.78
CA CYS A 854 -13.19 -18.71 8.21
C CYS A 854 -14.06 -17.79 7.34
N LEU A 855 -14.69 -16.79 7.97
CA LEU A 855 -15.45 -15.79 7.23
C LEU A 855 -14.53 -14.98 6.30
N TYR A 856 -15.07 -14.62 5.14
CA TYR A 856 -14.40 -13.80 4.12
C TYR A 856 -13.16 -14.45 3.46
N GLU A 857 -12.88 -15.74 3.75
CA GLU A 857 -11.83 -16.50 3.07
C GLU A 857 -12.42 -17.35 1.93
N LYS A 858 -11.61 -17.56 0.91
CA LYS A 858 -12.02 -18.28 -0.32
C LYS A 858 -11.74 -19.77 -0.20
N TYR A 859 -12.74 -20.58 -0.52
CA TYR A 859 -12.66 -22.03 -0.56
C TYR A 859 -13.08 -22.55 -1.93
N SER A 860 -12.25 -23.40 -2.51
CA SER A 860 -12.65 -24.17 -3.70
C SER A 860 -13.63 -25.28 -3.31
N TYR A 861 -14.34 -25.81 -4.30
CA TYR A 861 -15.19 -27.00 -4.09
C TYR A 861 -14.40 -28.17 -3.48
N GLU A 862 -13.17 -28.38 -3.95
CA GLU A 862 -12.29 -29.43 -3.45
C GLU A 862 -11.87 -29.17 -1.98
N ASP A 863 -11.62 -27.91 -1.59
CA ASP A 863 -11.36 -27.56 -0.19
C ASP A 863 -12.54 -27.91 0.71
N VAL A 864 -13.75 -27.52 0.31
CA VAL A 864 -14.97 -27.80 1.07
C VAL A 864 -15.19 -29.31 1.19
N CYS A 865 -15.01 -30.07 0.11
CA CYS A 865 -15.13 -31.53 0.16
C CYS A 865 -14.15 -32.16 1.16
N ARG A 866 -12.89 -31.70 1.18
CA ARG A 866 -11.90 -32.21 2.14
C ARG A 866 -12.23 -31.81 3.58
N LEU A 867 -12.63 -30.57 3.80
CA LEU A 867 -12.94 -30.06 5.14
C LEU A 867 -14.18 -30.72 5.75
N LEU A 868 -15.20 -31.00 4.93
CA LEU A 868 -16.44 -31.66 5.36
C LEU A 868 -16.40 -33.20 5.26
N ASN A 869 -15.24 -33.75 4.86
CA ASN A 869 -15.06 -35.20 4.68
C ASN A 869 -16.14 -35.84 3.75
N TRP A 870 -16.46 -35.15 2.65
CA TRP A 870 -17.43 -35.71 1.71
C TRP A 870 -16.87 -36.96 1.00
N PRO A 871 -17.55 -38.09 1.08
CA PRO A 871 -17.04 -39.30 0.47
C PRO A 871 -17.00 -39.17 -1.04
N LYS A 872 -15.93 -39.70 -1.65
CA LYS A 872 -15.72 -39.78 -3.11
C LYS A 872 -15.68 -38.45 -3.83
N ASN A 873 -15.47 -37.31 -3.13
CA ASN A 873 -15.37 -36.00 -3.74
C ASN A 873 -16.39 -35.84 -4.90
N PRO A 874 -17.70 -35.94 -4.65
CA PRO A 874 -18.70 -36.06 -5.69
C PRO A 874 -18.65 -34.86 -6.62
N PRO A 875 -18.81 -35.03 -7.95
CA PRO A 875 -18.86 -33.93 -8.86
C PRO A 875 -20.00 -32.99 -8.45
N ALA A 876 -19.78 -31.68 -8.57
CA ALA A 876 -20.84 -30.70 -8.39
C ALA A 876 -21.85 -30.90 -9.53
N GLN A 877 -22.92 -31.64 -9.29
CA GLN A 877 -23.91 -31.98 -10.32
C GLN A 877 -25.01 -30.93 -10.45
N ASN A 878 -24.98 -29.85 -9.65
CA ASN A 878 -26.11 -28.92 -9.63
C ASN A 878 -25.87 -27.72 -10.51
N ILE A 879 -26.77 -27.46 -11.40
CA ILE A 879 -26.83 -26.25 -12.22
C ILE A 879 -26.90 -24.98 -11.38
N GLY A 880 -27.25 -25.05 -10.10
CA GLY A 880 -27.32 -23.93 -9.15
C GLY A 880 -26.09 -23.73 -8.27
N GLY A 881 -25.05 -24.56 -8.38
CA GLY A 881 -23.79 -24.37 -7.59
C GLY A 881 -23.93 -24.57 -6.09
N TYR A 882 -24.90 -25.35 -5.61
CA TYR A 882 -25.08 -25.68 -4.20
C TYR A 882 -25.23 -27.18 -3.96
N LYS A 883 -24.87 -27.62 -2.75
CA LYS A 883 -25.10 -29.00 -2.31
C LYS A 883 -25.36 -29.03 -0.80
N TYR A 884 -26.48 -29.64 -0.41
CA TYR A 884 -26.78 -29.86 1.00
C TYR A 884 -26.11 -31.14 1.48
N ASP A 885 -25.44 -31.08 2.61
CA ASP A 885 -24.87 -32.22 3.33
C ASP A 885 -25.72 -32.50 4.57
N GLU A 886 -26.47 -33.60 4.54
CA GLU A 886 -27.36 -34.00 5.66
C GLU A 886 -26.58 -34.36 6.93
N THR A 887 -25.35 -34.86 6.79
CA THR A 887 -24.53 -35.30 7.90
C THR A 887 -24.01 -34.11 8.72
N THR A 888 -23.54 -33.10 8.03
CA THR A 888 -23.02 -31.88 8.66
C THR A 888 -24.06 -30.76 8.75
N LYS A 889 -25.27 -31.00 8.20
CA LYS A 889 -26.33 -29.97 8.06
C LYS A 889 -25.84 -28.69 7.43
N THR A 890 -24.93 -28.80 6.44
CA THR A 890 -24.26 -27.67 5.79
C THR A 890 -24.73 -27.57 4.34
N LEU A 891 -25.01 -26.35 3.88
CA LEU A 891 -25.36 -26.04 2.50
C LEU A 891 -24.33 -25.06 1.90
N PRO A 892 -23.20 -25.54 1.37
CA PRO A 892 -22.29 -24.67 0.61
C PRO A 892 -22.94 -24.21 -0.69
N VAL A 893 -22.90 -22.92 -0.92
CA VAL A 893 -23.31 -22.30 -2.18
C VAL A 893 -22.08 -21.83 -2.93
N PHE A 894 -21.79 -22.40 -4.08
CA PHE A 894 -20.64 -22.03 -4.92
C PHE A 894 -21.07 -21.00 -5.95
N VAL A 895 -20.60 -19.77 -5.79
CA VAL A 895 -20.89 -18.68 -6.72
C VAL A 895 -19.77 -18.60 -7.74
N LEU A 896 -20.09 -18.92 -9.01
CA LEU A 896 -19.22 -18.67 -10.14
C LEU A 896 -19.37 -17.20 -10.56
N ARG A 897 -18.30 -16.43 -10.43
CA ARG A 897 -18.24 -15.10 -11.04
C ARG A 897 -18.05 -15.26 -12.54
N MET A 898 -19.12 -15.15 -13.31
CA MET A 898 -19.03 -15.05 -14.76
C MET A 898 -18.47 -13.68 -15.13
N ALA A 899 -17.21 -13.65 -15.54
CA ALA A 899 -16.53 -12.47 -16.09
C ALA A 899 -17.09 -12.17 -17.47
N SER A 900 -18.18 -11.80 -17.86
CA SER A 900 -18.53 -11.32 -19.21
C SER A 900 -19.98 -11.45 -19.68
N LEU A 901 -20.98 -11.57 -18.81
CA LEU A 901 -22.36 -11.47 -19.27
C LEU A 901 -23.14 -10.28 -18.68
N ALA A 902 -22.47 -9.27 -18.16
CA ALA A 902 -23.10 -8.06 -17.63
C ALA A 902 -23.22 -6.93 -18.66
N SER A 903 -23.43 -7.21 -19.92
CA SER A 903 -23.71 -6.15 -20.90
C SER A 903 -25.20 -5.85 -21.09
N LYS A 904 -26.14 -6.49 -20.35
CA LYS A 904 -27.58 -6.16 -20.48
C LYS A 904 -28.48 -6.47 -19.26
N ALA A 905 -27.93 -6.62 -18.06
CA ALA A 905 -28.77 -6.62 -16.86
C ALA A 905 -28.28 -5.52 -15.92
N THR A 906 -29.00 -4.44 -15.86
CA THR A 906 -28.95 -3.47 -14.76
C THR A 906 -29.22 -4.22 -13.47
N LEU A 907 -28.14 -4.67 -12.80
CA LEU A 907 -28.20 -5.14 -11.43
C LEU A 907 -28.38 -3.91 -10.53
N LYS A 908 -29.62 -3.65 -10.20
CA LYS A 908 -30.11 -2.61 -9.28
C LYS A 908 -29.85 -3.01 -7.82
N ASP A 909 -28.70 -3.53 -7.49
CA ASP A 909 -28.41 -3.79 -6.08
C ASP A 909 -26.90 -3.69 -5.81
N SER A 910 -26.47 -2.52 -5.33
CA SER A 910 -25.13 -2.26 -4.82
C SER A 910 -24.73 -3.18 -3.66
N ARG A 911 -25.65 -3.98 -3.11
CA ARG A 911 -25.44 -4.93 -2.02
C ARG A 911 -24.75 -6.23 -2.43
N LEU A 912 -24.64 -6.52 -3.72
CA LEU A 912 -24.01 -7.75 -4.22
C LEU A 912 -22.49 -7.64 -4.44
N ASN A 913 -21.91 -6.44 -4.34
CA ASN A 913 -20.47 -6.24 -4.46
C ASN A 913 -19.66 -6.53 -3.18
N GLU A 914 -20.29 -6.67 -2.03
CA GLU A 914 -19.62 -6.87 -0.74
C GLU A 914 -19.59 -8.31 -0.22
N VAL A 915 -20.30 -9.25 -0.82
CA VAL A 915 -20.47 -10.55 -0.17
C VAL A 915 -20.26 -11.70 -1.12
N MET A 916 -19.01 -12.08 -1.33
CA MET A 916 -18.65 -13.46 -1.51
C MET A 916 -18.16 -14.03 -0.18
N SER A 917 -18.95 -13.89 0.86
CA SER A 917 -18.77 -14.60 2.11
C SER A 917 -19.74 -15.78 2.17
N PHE A 918 -19.27 -16.89 2.68
CA PHE A 918 -20.15 -17.98 3.08
C PHE A 918 -21.13 -17.45 4.15
N ARG A 919 -22.37 -17.16 3.78
CA ARG A 919 -23.46 -17.07 4.75
C ARG A 919 -24.00 -18.48 4.99
N SER A 920 -23.63 -19.09 6.09
CA SER A 920 -24.40 -20.21 6.63
C SER A 920 -25.62 -19.62 7.35
N THR A 921 -26.75 -19.52 6.68
CA THR A 921 -28.03 -19.26 7.34
C THR A 921 -28.52 -20.57 7.97
N PHE A 922 -28.30 -20.71 9.27
CA PHE A 922 -29.03 -21.69 10.06
C PHE A 922 -30.37 -21.09 10.42
N SER A 923 -31.43 -21.45 9.72
CA SER A 923 -32.78 -21.28 10.24
C SER A 923 -33.34 -22.64 10.61
N LYS A 924 -33.77 -22.75 11.84
CA LYS A 924 -34.44 -23.93 12.39
C LYS A 924 -35.89 -24.10 11.91
N THR A 925 -36.41 -23.24 11.05
CA THR A 925 -37.80 -23.30 10.57
C THR A 925 -37.92 -22.66 9.18
N GLY A 926 -38.31 -23.44 8.23
CA GLY A 926 -39.19 -23.03 7.09
C GLY A 926 -38.48 -22.29 5.94
N TRP A 927 -38.63 -22.88 4.84
CA TRP A 927 -38.53 -22.40 3.48
C TRP A 927 -38.86 -20.91 3.28
N MET A 928 -37.89 -20.13 2.83
CA MET A 928 -37.97 -19.23 1.70
C MET A 928 -36.57 -18.98 1.11
#